data_272956ae1a6373a6d16a94e8605b6436
#
_entry.id   272956ae1a6373a6d16a94e8605b6436
#
_cell.length_a   1.000
_cell.length_b   1.000
_cell.length_c   1.000
_cell.angle_alpha   90.00
_cell.angle_beta   90.00
_cell.angle_gamma   90.00
#
_symmetry.space_group_name_H-M   'P 1'
#
loop_
_entity.id
_entity.type
_entity.pdbx_description
1 polymer ?
#
loop_
_entity_poly.entity_id
_entity_poly.type
_entity_poly.pdbx_seq_one_letter_code
_entity_poly.pdbx_strand_id
1 'polypeptide(L)'
;MQDLDANGEKQLVVNYPGLQGYFDRSDEGEWQPFKAFLKTLNLDFRDPNVRMLDVNGDGKPEVVLSDLGAFWFWENAGKIGYDSPELATKPYDEEHGASIVFSDMEQRIFLADMSGDGLTDIVRIRNGEVCYWANMGYGRFGAKVTMGNSPVFDQPEMFDPAYIQLADISGTGATDIIYLGKNKFKACLNCSGNAWSDPTEIEPFFPTEQPNKLTVTDLLGNGTACIVWSSEMPAYSAAPMRYIDLMGGKKPHLLRSHENGMGKKTEVEYKSSTFYYLQDKLNGTPWITKLPFPVHCVGKTIVTEAVTNVRFTAAYSYHHGYYDHAEREFRGFGRVEQTDTEYFDVFAQTGAGNTVPAAHHQPPVLTKTWFHTGAFVDKERILTQFKKEYWQEEFKKNGFSAAVIEYELPDAVLLAADNLSGFDINQLSAEEWREALRACKGMALRQEIFGLDAEKRIADEQKAKEYADNDPAFLQFQAEARQTEQVPYSVATHNCEIQLLQEREKNRFGVFMVKESESINYAYERNPEDPRIAHSLTIETDELGNVLEAVSVVYPRLKTEDILLDAPNDADAARNAKAAARQGQQKQWITFTKNDVTNDIISPVNYYLRNGWQAKTYELTGVLPSAAIFTIADFKGKINDFQEIEYQQTATSGAQKRLIEHVKTKFYDAELIAPLPDGQQAIRSIPFEAYQLAYTPDLLADIFSPSAFSAPFAVTDADMQAGKFLQDNNNWWIQSGTVQHRRTGEDFNEVKNRFFAPVAYTDPFDSVTEVFYDPLLIFMQRSKDAVGNESQVLRFNYRTLSPDIMRDMNDNIASVVVDELGLVKAAAAEGKASNNPLQGEEGDRLDGFSEATETAEMQRVADFFNVANVAAPQVCDDAQLQNIARQLLGNASARMVYDFSKQPSVVASIVREQHAKLNPTGSPLQISFEYSDGLGKVAMKKVQAEPGKVKLPDGTDLDTGDRLRWVGNGRTVLNNKGNPIRQFEPYFSTSPAYEDDPAWVE
;
A
#
# COMPACT_ATOMS: atom_id res chain seq x y z
N MET A 1 15.24 -16.49 -35.77
CA MET A 1 14.59 -15.37 -35.08
C MET A 1 15.23 -15.23 -33.72
N GLN A 2 15.85 -14.10 -33.46
CA GLN A 2 16.61 -13.84 -32.23
C GLN A 2 16.35 -12.40 -31.81
N ASP A 3 16.21 -12.18 -30.52
CA ASP A 3 16.19 -10.85 -29.92
C ASP A 3 17.64 -10.40 -29.67
N LEU A 4 18.14 -9.51 -30.52
CA LEU A 4 19.54 -9.09 -30.46
C LEU A 4 19.80 -8.07 -29.34
N ASP A 5 18.78 -7.31 -28.95
CA ASP A 5 18.92 -6.21 -27.98
C ASP A 5 18.25 -6.54 -26.64
N ALA A 6 17.68 -7.75 -26.47
CA ALA A 6 16.87 -8.18 -25.32
C ALA A 6 15.65 -7.27 -25.03
N ASN A 7 15.10 -6.65 -26.06
CA ASN A 7 13.99 -5.69 -25.95
C ASN A 7 12.61 -6.32 -26.22
N GLY A 8 12.55 -7.65 -26.46
CA GLY A 8 11.33 -8.38 -26.80
C GLY A 8 11.02 -8.42 -28.32
N GLU A 9 11.77 -7.70 -29.13
CA GLU A 9 11.60 -7.67 -30.59
C GLU A 9 12.59 -8.63 -31.25
N LYS A 10 12.09 -9.63 -31.96
CA LYS A 10 12.93 -10.65 -32.62
C LYS A 10 13.28 -10.23 -34.03
N GLN A 11 14.58 -10.11 -34.29
CA GLN A 11 15.13 -9.92 -35.62
C GLN A 11 15.30 -11.27 -36.36
N LEU A 12 15.25 -11.25 -37.69
CA LEU A 12 15.65 -12.39 -38.50
C LEU A 12 17.18 -12.32 -38.70
N VAL A 13 17.93 -13.10 -37.89
CA VAL A 13 19.37 -13.13 -37.93
C VAL A 13 19.84 -14.11 -38.99
N VAL A 14 20.84 -13.69 -39.79
CA VAL A 14 21.51 -14.51 -40.79
C VAL A 14 22.96 -14.68 -40.37
N ASN A 15 23.34 -15.92 -40.09
CA ASN A 15 24.71 -16.33 -39.73
C ASN A 15 25.23 -17.36 -40.75
N TYR A 16 25.61 -16.88 -41.94
CA TYR A 16 26.18 -17.72 -43.00
C TYR A 16 27.63 -17.28 -43.26
N PRO A 17 28.55 -18.19 -43.59
CA PRO A 17 29.91 -17.82 -43.89
C PRO A 17 29.99 -16.73 -44.97
N GLY A 18 30.58 -15.60 -44.63
CA GLY A 18 30.66 -14.43 -45.50
C GLY A 18 29.43 -13.51 -45.57
N LEU A 19 28.31 -13.84 -44.87
CA LEU A 19 27.10 -13.02 -44.81
C LEU A 19 26.53 -13.11 -43.39
N GLN A 20 26.84 -12.16 -42.52
CA GLN A 20 26.31 -12.11 -41.15
C GLN A 20 25.64 -10.75 -40.93
N GLY A 21 24.44 -10.80 -40.35
CA GLY A 21 23.62 -9.63 -40.14
C GLY A 21 22.17 -9.97 -39.82
N TYR A 22 21.28 -9.00 -39.95
CA TYR A 22 19.89 -9.17 -39.56
C TYR A 22 18.96 -8.35 -40.41
N PHE A 23 17.68 -8.76 -40.37
CA PHE A 23 16.53 -7.97 -40.81
C PHE A 23 15.74 -7.56 -39.56
N ASP A 24 15.46 -6.28 -39.46
CA ASP A 24 14.62 -5.69 -38.41
C ASP A 24 13.14 -5.64 -38.83
N ARG A 25 12.23 -5.37 -37.89
CA ARG A 25 10.82 -5.13 -38.20
C ARG A 25 10.46 -3.69 -37.84
N SER A 26 9.59 -3.07 -38.63
CA SER A 26 8.99 -1.78 -38.29
C SER A 26 7.90 -1.95 -37.22
N ASP A 27 7.45 -0.85 -36.64
CA ASP A 27 6.30 -0.84 -35.70
C ASP A 27 5.02 -1.38 -36.35
N GLU A 28 4.87 -1.22 -37.69
CA GLU A 28 3.78 -1.77 -38.49
C GLU A 28 3.95 -3.26 -38.78
N GLY A 29 5.07 -3.86 -38.42
CA GLY A 29 5.40 -5.26 -38.59
C GLY A 29 6.02 -5.65 -39.94
N GLU A 30 6.41 -4.68 -40.75
CA GLU A 30 7.09 -4.91 -42.02
C GLU A 30 8.61 -5.15 -41.84
N TRP A 31 9.18 -6.02 -42.68
CA TRP A 31 10.60 -6.31 -42.70
C TRP A 31 11.40 -5.15 -43.30
N GLN A 32 12.39 -4.67 -42.57
CA GLN A 32 13.36 -3.67 -43.01
C GLN A 32 14.46 -4.32 -43.89
N PRO A 33 15.20 -3.54 -44.70
CA PRO A 33 16.34 -4.04 -45.46
C PRO A 33 17.41 -4.71 -44.57
N PHE A 34 18.14 -5.67 -45.17
CA PHE A 34 19.26 -6.36 -44.49
C PHE A 34 20.29 -5.36 -43.99
N LYS A 35 20.73 -5.55 -42.73
CA LYS A 35 21.81 -4.81 -42.08
C LYS A 35 22.93 -5.81 -41.73
N ALA A 36 24.13 -5.58 -42.21
CA ALA A 36 25.26 -6.41 -41.88
C ALA A 36 25.80 -6.09 -40.48
N PHE A 37 26.28 -7.10 -39.76
CA PHE A 37 26.99 -6.89 -38.52
C PHE A 37 28.38 -6.22 -38.80
N LEU A 38 28.76 -5.31 -37.92
CA LEU A 38 30.09 -4.69 -37.94
C LEU A 38 31.18 -5.65 -37.42
N LYS A 39 30.80 -6.49 -36.43
CA LYS A 39 31.66 -7.49 -35.83
C LYS A 39 31.11 -8.88 -36.20
N THR A 40 31.85 -9.61 -37.01
CA THR A 40 31.48 -10.93 -37.54
C THR A 40 32.35 -12.04 -36.99
N LEU A 41 31.80 -13.27 -36.90
CA LEU A 41 32.50 -14.45 -36.44
C LEU A 41 33.02 -15.30 -37.62
N ASN A 42 34.21 -15.82 -37.47
CA ASN A 42 34.75 -16.85 -38.37
C ASN A 42 34.50 -18.25 -37.77
N LEU A 43 33.21 -18.61 -37.73
CA LEU A 43 32.73 -19.86 -37.11
C LEU A 43 31.65 -20.51 -37.99
N ASP A 44 31.67 -21.85 -38.09
CA ASP A 44 30.60 -22.57 -38.79
C ASP A 44 29.44 -22.84 -37.85
N PHE A 45 28.36 -22.09 -38.00
CA PHE A 45 27.13 -22.23 -37.21
C PHE A 45 26.40 -23.57 -37.47
N ARG A 46 26.85 -24.41 -38.40
CA ARG A 46 26.33 -25.76 -38.63
C ARG A 46 27.04 -26.80 -37.75
N ASP A 47 28.16 -26.41 -37.07
CA ASP A 47 28.83 -27.33 -36.15
C ASP A 47 27.85 -27.65 -34.98
N PRO A 48 27.60 -28.95 -34.73
CA PRO A 48 26.69 -29.35 -33.67
C PRO A 48 27.18 -29.00 -32.26
N ASN A 49 28.45 -28.63 -32.08
CA ASN A 49 29.01 -28.09 -30.84
C ASN A 49 28.84 -26.59 -30.66
N VAL A 50 28.30 -25.89 -31.67
CA VAL A 50 27.98 -24.48 -31.59
C VAL A 50 26.53 -24.33 -31.19
N ARG A 51 26.29 -23.58 -30.11
CA ARG A 51 24.93 -23.27 -29.60
C ARG A 51 24.86 -21.79 -29.28
N MET A 52 23.63 -21.33 -29.20
CA MET A 52 23.33 -19.97 -28.69
C MET A 52 22.74 -20.10 -27.29
N LEU A 53 23.35 -19.44 -26.33
CA LEU A 53 23.11 -19.59 -24.90
C LEU A 53 23.43 -18.28 -24.20
N ASP A 54 22.51 -17.79 -23.42
CA ASP A 54 22.75 -16.65 -22.50
C ASP A 54 23.64 -17.14 -21.34
N VAL A 55 24.94 -16.85 -21.39
CA VAL A 55 25.91 -17.33 -20.40
C VAL A 55 26.21 -16.31 -19.30
N ASN A 56 25.81 -15.05 -19.47
CA ASN A 56 26.10 -13.98 -18.51
C ASN A 56 24.83 -13.42 -17.86
N GLY A 57 23.65 -13.80 -18.35
CA GLY A 57 22.36 -13.39 -17.83
C GLY A 57 21.88 -12.03 -18.34
N ASP A 58 22.41 -11.52 -19.45
CA ASP A 58 22.03 -10.22 -20.00
C ASP A 58 20.80 -10.28 -20.96
N GLY A 59 20.26 -11.51 -21.18
CA GLY A 59 19.10 -11.75 -22.05
C GLY A 59 19.44 -11.81 -23.53
N LYS A 60 20.72 -11.67 -23.91
CA LYS A 60 21.19 -11.78 -25.28
C LYS A 60 22.00 -13.07 -25.40
N PRO A 61 21.57 -14.05 -26.18
CA PRO A 61 22.29 -15.31 -26.27
C PRO A 61 23.65 -15.11 -26.96
N GLU A 62 24.70 -15.50 -26.25
CA GLU A 62 26.04 -15.60 -26.79
C GLU A 62 26.18 -16.77 -27.75
N VAL A 63 27.19 -16.74 -28.61
CA VAL A 63 27.62 -17.92 -29.37
C VAL A 63 28.58 -18.71 -28.54
N VAL A 64 28.26 -19.98 -28.23
CA VAL A 64 29.08 -20.87 -27.41
C VAL A 64 29.50 -22.07 -28.24
N LEU A 65 30.82 -22.34 -28.29
CA LEU A 65 31.43 -23.54 -28.84
C LEU A 65 31.92 -24.45 -27.71
N SER A 66 31.40 -25.67 -27.64
CA SER A 66 31.80 -26.67 -26.67
C SER A 66 32.93 -27.53 -27.24
N ASP A 67 34.17 -27.28 -26.83
CA ASP A 67 35.35 -28.09 -27.14
C ASP A 67 35.63 -29.09 -26.00
N LEU A 68 36.52 -30.04 -26.20
CA LEU A 68 36.84 -31.12 -25.23
C LEU A 68 37.29 -30.59 -23.86
N GLY A 69 38.09 -29.53 -23.84
CA GLY A 69 38.66 -28.98 -22.60
C GLY A 69 38.09 -27.66 -22.15
N ALA A 70 37.22 -27.02 -22.94
CA ALA A 70 36.75 -25.67 -22.66
C ALA A 70 35.45 -25.34 -23.37
N PHE A 71 34.76 -24.33 -22.84
CA PHE A 71 33.73 -23.56 -23.55
C PHE A 71 34.37 -22.28 -24.07
N TRP A 72 34.26 -22.02 -25.38
CA TRP A 72 34.57 -20.74 -26.00
C TRP A 72 33.27 -20.00 -26.20
N PHE A 73 33.16 -18.74 -25.78
CA PHE A 73 31.96 -17.94 -25.99
C PHE A 73 32.31 -16.54 -26.51
N TRP A 74 31.43 -16.03 -27.34
CA TRP A 74 31.51 -14.69 -27.93
C TRP A 74 30.30 -13.92 -27.47
N GLU A 75 30.56 -12.83 -26.72
CA GLU A 75 29.50 -11.95 -26.24
C GLU A 75 28.68 -11.36 -27.40
N ASN A 76 27.39 -11.30 -27.20
CA ASN A 76 26.45 -10.71 -28.14
C ASN A 76 26.38 -9.19 -27.91
N ALA A 77 27.02 -8.40 -28.76
CA ALA A 77 26.99 -6.93 -28.74
C ALA A 77 25.75 -6.35 -29.45
N GLY A 78 24.64 -7.09 -29.48
CA GLY A 78 23.38 -6.67 -30.10
C GLY A 78 23.49 -6.53 -31.63
N LYS A 79 22.93 -5.47 -32.16
CA LYS A 79 22.93 -5.15 -33.60
C LYS A 79 24.33 -4.85 -34.18
N ILE A 80 25.35 -4.74 -33.32
CA ILE A 80 26.77 -4.57 -33.76
C ILE A 80 27.35 -5.92 -34.17
N GLY A 81 26.91 -7.02 -33.60
CA GLY A 81 27.43 -8.38 -33.84
C GLY A 81 28.02 -9.01 -32.59
N TYR A 82 29.24 -9.58 -32.69
CA TYR A 82 29.81 -10.37 -31.60
C TYR A 82 31.21 -9.87 -31.21
N ASP A 83 31.53 -9.91 -29.92
CA ASP A 83 32.82 -9.50 -29.42
C ASP A 83 33.90 -10.59 -29.51
N SER A 84 35.08 -10.32 -28.99
CA SER A 84 36.20 -11.27 -28.99
C SER A 84 35.88 -12.49 -28.13
N PRO A 85 36.41 -13.68 -28.49
CA PRO A 85 36.14 -14.89 -27.74
C PRO A 85 36.71 -14.87 -26.35
N GLU A 86 35.96 -15.40 -25.40
CA GLU A 86 36.40 -15.71 -24.04
C GLU A 86 36.47 -17.21 -23.84
N LEU A 87 37.24 -17.65 -22.85
CA LEU A 87 37.50 -19.07 -22.56
C LEU A 87 37.14 -19.40 -21.13
N ALA A 88 36.24 -20.39 -20.95
CA ALA A 88 35.96 -21.02 -19.66
C ALA A 88 36.46 -22.49 -19.69
N THR A 89 37.41 -22.83 -18.84
CA THR A 89 37.96 -24.21 -18.76
C THR A 89 36.96 -25.15 -18.12
N LYS A 90 36.83 -26.36 -18.67
CA LYS A 90 35.96 -27.42 -18.12
C LYS A 90 36.67 -28.17 -16.99
N PRO A 91 35.90 -28.64 -15.98
CA PRO A 91 36.47 -29.56 -14.97
C PRO A 91 36.79 -30.92 -15.56
N TYR A 92 37.58 -31.71 -14.81
CA TYR A 92 38.01 -33.05 -15.27
C TYR A 92 36.88 -34.07 -15.28
N ASP A 93 35.85 -33.91 -14.48
CA ASP A 93 34.77 -34.87 -14.38
C ASP A 93 33.38 -34.18 -14.33
N GLU A 94 32.36 -34.96 -14.66
CA GLU A 94 30.98 -34.50 -14.75
C GLU A 94 30.35 -34.17 -13.39
N GLU A 95 30.86 -34.69 -12.28
CA GLU A 95 30.33 -34.45 -10.95
C GLU A 95 30.67 -33.04 -10.42
N HIS A 96 31.81 -32.49 -10.83
CA HIS A 96 32.27 -31.19 -10.41
C HIS A 96 31.91 -30.05 -11.39
N GLY A 97 31.35 -30.40 -12.55
CA GLY A 97 30.85 -29.45 -13.54
C GLY A 97 30.61 -30.05 -14.91
N ALA A 98 30.24 -29.23 -15.89
CA ALA A 98 29.82 -29.69 -17.22
C ALA A 98 31.05 -30.15 -18.07
N SER A 99 31.62 -31.31 -17.77
CA SER A 99 32.68 -31.97 -18.58
C SER A 99 32.09 -32.73 -19.76
N ILE A 100 31.26 -32.05 -20.58
CA ILE A 100 30.52 -32.64 -21.71
C ILE A 100 30.75 -31.82 -22.97
N VAL A 101 30.43 -32.39 -24.15
CA VAL A 101 30.34 -31.65 -25.41
C VAL A 101 28.88 -31.64 -25.89
N PHE A 102 28.48 -30.61 -26.62
CA PHE A 102 27.07 -30.47 -27.07
C PHE A 102 26.73 -31.51 -28.16
N SER A 103 27.69 -31.91 -28.93
CA SER A 103 27.58 -32.95 -29.96
C SER A 103 27.60 -34.35 -29.32
N ASP A 104 26.53 -34.75 -28.65
CA ASP A 104 26.30 -36.11 -28.21
C ASP A 104 25.72 -36.94 -29.36
N MET A 105 26.31 -38.08 -29.61
CA MET A 105 25.85 -39.00 -30.67
C MET A 105 24.41 -39.49 -30.43
N GLU A 106 23.98 -39.50 -29.19
CA GLU A 106 22.61 -39.90 -28.77
C GLU A 106 21.65 -38.73 -28.65
N GLN A 107 22.09 -37.48 -28.94
CA GLN A 107 21.29 -36.25 -28.91
C GLN A 107 20.59 -35.98 -27.58
N ARG A 108 21.22 -36.29 -26.44
CA ARG A 108 20.65 -36.22 -25.08
C ARG A 108 20.97 -34.95 -24.35
N ILE A 109 21.73 -34.03 -24.92
CA ILE A 109 22.13 -32.75 -24.31
C ILE A 109 21.17 -31.67 -24.79
N PHE A 110 20.52 -31.02 -23.84
CA PHE A 110 19.55 -29.93 -24.03
C PHE A 110 20.03 -28.69 -23.28
N LEU A 111 19.45 -27.54 -23.60
CA LEU A 111 19.65 -26.26 -22.95
C LEU A 111 18.30 -25.76 -22.43
N ALA A 112 18.17 -25.56 -21.13
CA ALA A 112 16.97 -25.09 -20.49
C ALA A 112 17.26 -24.60 -19.07
N ASP A 113 16.46 -23.69 -18.54
CA ASP A 113 16.52 -23.25 -17.15
C ASP A 113 15.81 -24.29 -16.26
N MET A 114 16.58 -25.11 -15.56
CA MET A 114 16.05 -26.14 -14.66
C MET A 114 15.84 -25.61 -13.24
N SER A 115 16.62 -24.65 -12.82
CA SER A 115 16.61 -24.07 -11.48
C SER A 115 15.51 -23.02 -11.30
N GLY A 116 15.09 -22.37 -12.38
CA GLY A 116 14.14 -21.25 -12.37
C GLY A 116 14.79 -19.91 -12.02
N ASP A 117 16.10 -19.78 -12.21
CA ASP A 117 16.85 -18.55 -11.91
C ASP A 117 16.99 -17.58 -13.11
N GLY A 118 16.45 -18.00 -14.29
CA GLY A 118 16.47 -17.25 -15.53
C GLY A 118 17.73 -17.44 -16.36
N LEU A 119 18.69 -18.26 -15.89
CA LEU A 119 19.89 -18.65 -16.66
C LEU A 119 19.67 -20.01 -17.32
N THR A 120 20.20 -20.19 -18.53
CA THR A 120 20.06 -21.43 -19.25
C THR A 120 21.11 -22.44 -18.79
N ASP A 121 20.65 -23.58 -18.23
CA ASP A 121 21.51 -24.68 -17.78
C ASP A 121 21.82 -25.67 -18.90
N ILE A 122 22.86 -26.47 -18.72
CA ILE A 122 23.12 -27.65 -19.56
C ILE A 122 22.41 -28.85 -18.94
N VAL A 123 21.53 -29.49 -19.71
CA VAL A 123 20.65 -30.57 -19.23
C VAL A 123 20.94 -31.84 -20.00
N ARG A 124 21.08 -32.97 -19.31
CA ARG A 124 21.15 -34.29 -19.95
C ARG A 124 19.90 -35.10 -19.61
N ILE A 125 19.16 -35.51 -20.64
CA ILE A 125 17.92 -36.25 -20.49
C ILE A 125 18.08 -37.64 -21.10
N ARG A 126 17.89 -38.66 -20.26
CA ARG A 126 17.84 -40.08 -20.62
C ARG A 126 16.52 -40.68 -20.18
N ASN A 127 16.16 -41.81 -20.73
CA ASN A 127 14.98 -42.53 -20.28
C ASN A 127 15.14 -43.00 -18.84
N GLY A 128 14.49 -42.39 -17.88
CA GLY A 128 14.60 -42.68 -16.44
C GLY A 128 15.75 -41.97 -15.70
N GLU A 129 16.51 -41.08 -16.37
CA GLU A 129 17.52 -40.23 -15.70
C GLU A 129 17.56 -38.85 -16.29
N VAL A 130 17.39 -37.82 -15.46
CA VAL A 130 17.57 -36.42 -15.82
C VAL A 130 18.53 -35.78 -14.86
N CYS A 131 19.55 -35.11 -15.38
CA CYS A 131 20.47 -34.31 -14.59
C CYS A 131 20.86 -33.04 -15.34
N TYR A 132 21.32 -32.02 -14.59
CA TYR A 132 21.75 -30.77 -15.16
C TYR A 132 22.96 -30.19 -14.44
N TRP A 133 23.63 -29.24 -15.09
CA TRP A 133 24.70 -28.41 -14.55
C TRP A 133 24.23 -26.95 -14.61
N ALA A 134 23.99 -26.37 -13.42
CA ALA A 134 23.45 -25.01 -13.30
C ALA A 134 24.43 -24.00 -13.88
N ASN A 135 23.93 -23.06 -14.65
CA ASN A 135 24.71 -21.94 -15.19
C ASN A 135 25.09 -20.99 -14.06
N MET A 136 26.37 -20.78 -13.82
CA MET A 136 26.92 -19.89 -12.79
C MET A 136 27.35 -18.53 -13.35
N GLY A 137 27.04 -18.27 -14.61
CA GLY A 137 27.47 -17.09 -15.35
C GLY A 137 28.87 -17.23 -15.99
N TYR A 138 29.10 -16.42 -17.00
CA TYR A 138 30.38 -16.30 -17.70
C TYR A 138 30.99 -17.64 -18.15
N GLY A 139 30.15 -18.50 -18.71
CA GLY A 139 30.55 -19.81 -19.26
C GLY A 139 30.94 -20.86 -18.21
N ARG A 140 30.65 -20.62 -16.93
CA ARG A 140 30.92 -21.56 -15.85
C ARG A 140 29.63 -22.28 -15.46
N PHE A 141 29.73 -23.59 -15.23
CA PHE A 141 28.63 -24.44 -14.84
C PHE A 141 28.95 -25.14 -13.51
N GLY A 142 27.95 -25.24 -12.65
CA GLY A 142 28.05 -25.83 -11.32
C GLY A 142 28.22 -27.35 -11.33
N ALA A 143 28.26 -27.96 -10.15
CA ALA A 143 28.24 -29.41 -9.94
C ALA A 143 27.01 -30.05 -10.54
N LYS A 144 27.10 -31.35 -10.89
CA LYS A 144 25.96 -32.10 -11.41
C LYS A 144 24.85 -32.23 -10.40
N VAL A 145 23.65 -31.88 -10.80
CA VAL A 145 22.43 -32.11 -10.05
C VAL A 145 21.63 -33.21 -10.71
N THR A 146 21.43 -34.32 -10.00
CA THR A 146 20.58 -35.42 -10.48
C THR A 146 19.19 -35.25 -9.90
N MET A 147 18.19 -35.13 -10.78
CA MET A 147 16.80 -34.86 -10.35
C MET A 147 16.10 -36.15 -9.94
N GLY A 148 15.42 -36.09 -8.79
CA GLY A 148 14.60 -37.19 -8.29
C GLY A 148 13.38 -37.48 -9.16
N ASN A 149 12.80 -38.66 -9.04
CA ASN A 149 11.61 -39.11 -9.79
C ASN A 149 11.74 -38.88 -11.31
N SER A 150 12.92 -39.15 -11.88
CA SER A 150 13.16 -38.94 -13.31
C SER A 150 12.25 -39.82 -14.15
N PRO A 151 11.52 -39.25 -15.14
CA PRO A 151 10.47 -39.98 -15.86
C PRO A 151 11.03 -41.06 -16.77
N VAL A 152 10.34 -42.22 -16.82
CA VAL A 152 10.50 -43.22 -17.88
C VAL A 152 9.53 -42.84 -19.00
N PHE A 153 10.06 -42.31 -20.08
CA PHE A 153 9.25 -41.74 -21.17
C PHE A 153 8.59 -42.83 -22.02
N ASP A 154 9.36 -43.86 -22.40
CA ASP A 154 8.91 -44.96 -23.26
C ASP A 154 9.72 -46.24 -22.98
N GLN A 155 9.41 -47.32 -23.68
CA GLN A 155 10.28 -48.51 -23.70
C GLN A 155 11.68 -48.13 -24.28
N PRO A 156 12.74 -48.74 -23.78
CA PRO A 156 14.11 -48.36 -24.18
C PRO A 156 14.34 -48.29 -25.70
N GLU A 157 13.72 -49.21 -26.44
CA GLU A 157 13.88 -49.31 -27.91
C GLU A 157 12.99 -48.31 -28.65
N MET A 158 12.04 -47.67 -28.00
CA MET A 158 11.09 -46.71 -28.58
C MET A 158 11.40 -45.26 -28.18
N PHE A 159 12.25 -45.09 -27.17
CA PHE A 159 12.61 -43.76 -26.70
C PHE A 159 13.49 -43.05 -27.75
N ASP A 160 13.03 -41.87 -28.15
CA ASP A 160 13.77 -41.00 -29.08
C ASP A 160 13.83 -39.57 -28.50
N PRO A 161 15.03 -39.03 -28.22
CA PRO A 161 15.21 -37.67 -27.70
C PRO A 161 14.58 -36.57 -28.59
N ALA A 162 14.42 -36.83 -29.90
CA ALA A 162 13.76 -35.87 -30.82
C ALA A 162 12.31 -35.55 -30.47
N TYR A 163 11.66 -36.42 -29.67
CA TYR A 163 10.28 -36.22 -29.21
C TYR A 163 10.19 -35.47 -27.88
N ILE A 164 11.33 -35.06 -27.28
CA ILE A 164 11.38 -34.24 -26.08
C ILE A 164 11.16 -32.76 -26.50
N GLN A 165 10.21 -32.10 -25.83
CA GLN A 165 10.00 -30.66 -25.87
C GLN A 165 10.20 -30.10 -24.47
N LEU A 166 10.92 -29.00 -24.36
CA LEU A 166 11.20 -28.30 -23.12
C LEU A 166 10.47 -26.96 -23.12
N ALA A 167 9.68 -26.74 -22.11
CA ALA A 167 8.98 -25.48 -21.92
C ALA A 167 8.49 -25.33 -20.48
N ASP A 168 8.35 -24.12 -20.00
CA ASP A 168 7.66 -23.82 -18.74
C ASP A 168 6.14 -23.91 -18.99
N ILE A 169 5.54 -25.04 -18.63
CA ILE A 169 4.10 -25.30 -18.86
C ILE A 169 3.25 -24.43 -17.96
N SER A 170 3.64 -24.29 -16.71
CA SER A 170 2.84 -23.69 -15.66
C SER A 170 3.18 -22.22 -15.39
N GLY A 171 4.23 -21.70 -16.01
CA GLY A 171 4.70 -20.34 -15.81
C GLY A 171 5.40 -20.13 -14.46
N THR A 172 6.08 -21.16 -13.96
CA THR A 172 6.83 -21.09 -12.67
C THR A 172 8.23 -20.53 -12.84
N GLY A 173 8.74 -20.45 -14.08
CA GLY A 173 10.11 -20.08 -14.41
C GLY A 173 10.99 -21.29 -14.66
N ALA A 174 10.75 -22.44 -14.01
CA ALA A 174 11.50 -23.65 -14.21
C ALA A 174 10.96 -24.44 -15.42
N THR A 175 11.87 -24.99 -16.25
CA THR A 175 11.49 -25.70 -17.47
C THR A 175 10.98 -27.11 -17.18
N ASP A 176 9.81 -27.43 -17.73
CA ASP A 176 9.16 -28.73 -17.70
C ASP A 176 9.52 -29.57 -18.92
N ILE A 177 9.21 -30.88 -18.87
CA ILE A 177 9.42 -31.80 -20.00
C ILE A 177 8.08 -32.28 -20.55
N ILE A 178 7.94 -32.21 -21.88
CA ILE A 178 6.86 -32.84 -22.64
C ILE A 178 7.47 -33.88 -23.55
N TYR A 179 7.07 -35.16 -23.42
CA TYR A 179 7.44 -36.21 -24.34
C TYR A 179 6.28 -36.54 -25.27
N LEU A 180 6.53 -36.41 -26.58
CA LEU A 180 5.53 -36.58 -27.62
C LEU A 180 5.44 -38.04 -28.06
N GLY A 181 5.14 -38.95 -27.13
CA GLY A 181 5.03 -40.37 -27.38
C GLY A 181 3.99 -40.68 -28.46
N LYS A 182 4.20 -41.77 -29.19
CA LYS A 182 3.38 -42.17 -30.33
C LYS A 182 1.92 -42.43 -29.97
N ASN A 183 1.68 -42.98 -28.79
CA ASN A 183 0.32 -43.31 -28.33
C ASN A 183 -0.25 -42.23 -27.40
N LYS A 184 0.58 -41.58 -26.60
CA LYS A 184 0.19 -40.51 -25.65
C LYS A 184 1.34 -39.55 -25.45
N PHE A 185 1.03 -38.28 -25.26
CA PHE A 185 2.01 -37.33 -24.75
C PHE A 185 2.11 -37.45 -23.24
N LYS A 186 3.29 -37.22 -22.68
CA LYS A 186 3.57 -37.20 -21.24
C LYS A 186 4.15 -35.85 -20.86
N ALA A 187 3.48 -35.14 -19.97
CA ALA A 187 3.98 -33.91 -19.37
C ALA A 187 4.45 -34.16 -17.95
N CYS A 188 5.68 -33.75 -17.63
CA CYS A 188 6.29 -33.87 -16.31
C CYS A 188 6.67 -32.47 -15.84
N LEU A 189 6.13 -32.03 -14.71
CA LEU A 189 6.41 -30.72 -14.14
C LEU A 189 7.68 -30.75 -13.32
N ASN A 190 8.49 -29.73 -13.45
CA ASN A 190 9.70 -29.51 -12.69
C ASN A 190 9.39 -29.02 -11.27
N CYS A 191 9.82 -29.74 -10.26
CA CYS A 191 9.68 -29.43 -8.86
C CYS A 191 10.93 -28.67 -8.35
N SER A 192 11.08 -27.42 -8.79
CA SER A 192 12.14 -26.48 -8.37
C SER A 192 13.57 -27.03 -8.55
N GLY A 193 13.86 -27.66 -9.67
CA GLY A 193 15.18 -28.20 -10.00
C GLY A 193 15.60 -29.44 -9.24
N ASN A 194 14.76 -29.99 -8.35
CA ASN A 194 15.14 -31.11 -7.49
C ASN A 194 14.55 -32.47 -7.94
N ALA A 195 13.34 -32.45 -8.47
CA ALA A 195 12.61 -33.65 -8.84
C ALA A 195 11.56 -33.37 -9.91
N TRP A 196 10.95 -34.42 -10.44
CA TRP A 196 9.86 -34.35 -11.40
C TRP A 196 8.54 -34.79 -10.76
N SER A 197 7.42 -34.20 -11.22
CA SER A 197 6.10 -34.73 -10.94
C SER A 197 5.89 -36.09 -11.63
N ASP A 198 4.89 -36.84 -11.18
CA ASP A 198 4.43 -37.99 -11.96
C ASP A 198 3.93 -37.54 -13.35
N PRO A 199 4.14 -38.34 -14.41
CA PRO A 199 3.75 -37.98 -15.76
C PRO A 199 2.23 -37.81 -15.90
N THR A 200 1.80 -36.66 -16.40
CA THR A 200 0.41 -36.45 -16.84
C THR A 200 0.28 -36.85 -18.29
N GLU A 201 -0.64 -37.77 -18.59
CA GLU A 201 -0.90 -38.25 -19.94
C GLU A 201 -1.89 -37.33 -20.69
N ILE A 202 -1.55 -36.97 -21.92
CA ILE A 202 -2.37 -36.14 -22.81
C ILE A 202 -2.63 -36.91 -24.10
N GLU A 203 -3.88 -36.95 -24.55
CA GLU A 203 -4.25 -37.61 -25.82
C GLU A 203 -3.67 -36.84 -27.00
N PRO A 204 -3.04 -37.50 -27.99
CA PRO A 204 -2.52 -36.87 -29.19
C PRO A 204 -3.66 -36.25 -30.02
N PHE A 205 -3.51 -35.05 -30.49
CA PHE A 205 -4.49 -34.33 -31.32
C PHE A 205 -4.01 -34.08 -32.75
N PHE A 206 -2.84 -34.63 -33.12
CA PHE A 206 -2.25 -34.58 -34.46
C PHE A 206 -1.34 -35.79 -34.69
N PRO A 207 -0.97 -36.10 -35.96
CA PRO A 207 -0.01 -37.13 -36.26
C PRO A 207 1.41 -36.80 -35.76
N THR A 208 2.00 -37.68 -34.96
CA THR A 208 3.30 -37.46 -34.29
C THR A 208 4.53 -37.76 -35.15
N GLU A 209 4.33 -38.12 -36.43
CA GLU A 209 5.41 -38.55 -37.35
C GLU A 209 6.38 -37.42 -37.72
N GLN A 210 6.10 -36.15 -37.36
CA GLN A 210 6.90 -35.00 -37.68
C GLN A 210 7.02 -34.05 -36.46
N PRO A 211 7.87 -34.37 -35.49
CA PRO A 211 7.97 -33.53 -34.28
C PRO A 211 8.48 -32.10 -34.55
N ASN A 212 9.19 -31.90 -35.66
CA ASN A 212 9.67 -30.57 -36.07
C ASN A 212 8.57 -29.59 -36.55
N LYS A 213 7.31 -30.03 -36.68
CA LYS A 213 6.14 -29.16 -36.95
C LYS A 213 5.40 -28.72 -35.70
N LEU A 214 6.00 -28.99 -34.56
CA LEU A 214 5.48 -28.71 -33.24
C LEU A 214 6.30 -27.62 -32.59
N THR A 215 5.62 -26.73 -31.88
CA THR A 215 6.22 -25.70 -31.05
C THR A 215 5.46 -25.65 -29.74
N VAL A 216 6.17 -25.55 -28.62
CA VAL A 216 5.57 -25.24 -27.31
C VAL A 216 5.88 -23.79 -26.99
N THR A 217 4.83 -23.00 -26.78
CA THR A 217 4.97 -21.56 -26.56
C THR A 217 3.74 -21.00 -25.84
N ASP A 218 3.88 -19.88 -25.14
CA ASP A 218 2.73 -19.08 -24.65
C ASP A 218 2.04 -18.40 -25.85
N LEU A 219 1.13 -19.12 -26.49
CA LEU A 219 0.36 -18.60 -27.64
C LEU A 219 -0.69 -17.56 -27.23
N LEU A 220 -1.21 -17.68 -26.00
CA LEU A 220 -2.33 -16.87 -25.52
C LEU A 220 -1.86 -15.62 -24.75
N GLY A 221 -0.56 -15.50 -24.49
CA GLY A 221 0.02 -14.40 -23.71
C GLY A 221 -0.50 -14.38 -22.28
N ASN A 222 -0.72 -15.55 -21.70
CA ASN A 222 -1.23 -15.69 -20.33
C ASN A 222 -0.20 -16.30 -19.36
N GLY A 223 1.07 -16.45 -19.80
CA GLY A 223 2.15 -16.98 -18.98
C GLY A 223 2.11 -18.49 -18.79
N THR A 224 1.34 -19.23 -19.61
CA THR A 224 1.28 -20.70 -19.61
C THR A 224 1.48 -21.22 -21.03
N ALA A 225 2.08 -22.41 -21.18
CA ALA A 225 2.42 -22.92 -22.49
C ALA A 225 1.27 -23.65 -23.18
N CYS A 226 1.24 -23.47 -24.50
CA CYS A 226 0.41 -24.23 -25.42
C CYS A 226 1.29 -25.12 -26.28
N ILE A 227 0.82 -26.34 -26.63
CA ILE A 227 1.38 -27.13 -27.71
C ILE A 227 0.71 -26.64 -29.01
N VAL A 228 1.48 -26.12 -29.95
CA VAL A 228 1.01 -25.60 -31.25
C VAL A 228 1.53 -26.49 -32.33
N TRP A 229 0.63 -27.04 -33.13
CA TRP A 229 0.93 -27.82 -34.31
C TRP A 229 0.52 -27.08 -35.60
N SER A 230 1.40 -27.10 -36.59
CA SER A 230 1.11 -26.51 -37.89
C SER A 230 1.36 -27.48 -39.04
N SER A 231 0.57 -27.42 -40.13
CA SER A 231 0.74 -28.26 -41.30
C SER A 231 0.47 -27.48 -42.59
N GLU A 232 1.32 -27.66 -43.56
CA GLU A 232 1.21 -27.14 -44.91
C GLU A 232 0.42 -28.08 -45.85
N MET A 233 0.04 -29.27 -45.37
CA MET A 233 -0.66 -30.25 -46.21
C MET A 233 -2.05 -29.79 -46.64
N PRO A 234 -2.46 -29.97 -47.90
CA PRO A 234 -3.79 -29.58 -48.40
C PRO A 234 -4.94 -30.17 -47.57
N ALA A 235 -4.77 -31.35 -47.00
CA ALA A 235 -5.77 -31.99 -46.13
C ALA A 235 -6.11 -31.19 -44.90
N TYR A 236 -5.22 -30.28 -44.43
CA TYR A 236 -5.40 -29.43 -43.25
C TYR A 236 -5.61 -27.95 -43.59
N SER A 237 -5.85 -27.62 -44.87
CA SER A 237 -5.98 -26.22 -45.33
C SER A 237 -7.09 -25.44 -44.63
N ALA A 238 -8.15 -26.12 -44.15
CA ALA A 238 -9.25 -25.49 -43.42
C ALA A 238 -8.88 -25.13 -41.97
N ALA A 239 -7.85 -25.80 -41.36
CA ALA A 239 -7.34 -25.54 -40.03
C ALA A 239 -5.82 -25.90 -40.01
N PRO A 240 -5.00 -25.06 -40.66
CA PRO A 240 -3.56 -25.33 -40.83
C PRO A 240 -2.76 -25.23 -39.54
N MET A 241 -3.32 -24.59 -38.51
CA MET A 241 -2.74 -24.47 -37.17
C MET A 241 -3.75 -24.95 -36.13
N ARG A 242 -3.28 -25.74 -35.18
CA ARG A 242 -4.07 -26.24 -34.03
C ARG A 242 -3.23 -26.11 -32.77
N TYR A 243 -3.88 -25.88 -31.65
CA TYR A 243 -3.19 -25.83 -30.36
C TYR A 243 -4.02 -26.48 -29.26
N ILE A 244 -3.32 -26.85 -28.19
CA ILE A 244 -3.90 -27.24 -26.91
C ILE A 244 -3.29 -26.39 -25.82
N ASP A 245 -4.13 -25.78 -24.99
CA ASP A 245 -3.73 -25.05 -23.81
C ASP A 245 -3.55 -26.05 -22.67
N LEU A 246 -2.30 -26.17 -22.18
CA LEU A 246 -1.93 -27.20 -21.20
C LEU A 246 -2.47 -26.89 -19.81
N MET A 247 -2.76 -25.63 -19.50
CA MET A 247 -3.27 -25.22 -18.18
C MET A 247 -4.74 -24.75 -18.21
N GLY A 248 -5.42 -24.84 -19.35
CA GLY A 248 -6.83 -24.48 -19.48
C GLY A 248 -7.12 -23.01 -19.19
N GLY A 249 -6.25 -22.11 -19.60
CA GLY A 249 -6.38 -20.65 -19.42
C GLY A 249 -6.13 -20.15 -18.01
N LYS A 250 -5.61 -20.98 -17.12
CA LYS A 250 -5.41 -20.62 -15.71
C LYS A 250 -3.95 -20.80 -15.30
N LYS A 251 -3.28 -19.70 -14.95
CA LYS A 251 -1.97 -19.78 -14.33
C LYS A 251 -2.10 -20.35 -12.91
N PRO A 252 -1.37 -21.43 -12.57
CA PRO A 252 -1.35 -21.97 -11.21
C PRO A 252 -0.54 -21.08 -10.26
N HIS A 253 -0.57 -21.41 -8.98
CA HIS A 253 0.22 -20.77 -7.90
C HIS A 253 -0.08 -19.28 -7.66
N LEU A 254 -1.25 -18.77 -8.11
CA LEU A 254 -1.74 -17.45 -7.76
C LEU A 254 -2.69 -17.56 -6.56
N LEU A 255 -2.55 -16.63 -5.60
CA LEU A 255 -3.43 -16.55 -4.44
C LEU A 255 -4.85 -16.14 -4.87
N ARG A 256 -5.81 -17.05 -4.81
CA ARG A 256 -7.18 -16.82 -5.27
C ARG A 256 -8.11 -16.32 -4.18
N SER A 257 -7.90 -16.76 -2.96
CA SER A 257 -8.70 -16.33 -1.82
C SER A 257 -7.97 -16.56 -0.51
N HIS A 258 -8.32 -15.77 0.48
CA HIS A 258 -7.99 -16.03 1.86
C HIS A 258 -9.19 -15.75 2.78
N GLU A 259 -9.29 -16.49 3.86
CA GLU A 259 -10.34 -16.40 4.86
C GLU A 259 -9.71 -16.24 6.24
N ASN A 260 -10.33 -15.43 7.10
CA ASN A 260 -9.82 -15.24 8.46
C ASN A 260 -10.47 -16.16 9.50
N GLY A 261 -11.32 -17.09 9.09
CA GLY A 261 -12.07 -17.99 9.97
C GLY A 261 -13.21 -17.33 10.76
N MET A 262 -13.37 -15.99 10.69
CA MET A 262 -14.37 -15.22 11.45
C MET A 262 -15.49 -14.68 10.55
N GLY A 263 -15.51 -15.04 9.26
CA GLY A 263 -16.54 -14.62 8.31
C GLY A 263 -16.06 -13.75 7.17
N LYS A 264 -14.86 -13.15 7.24
CA LYS A 264 -14.28 -12.39 6.13
C LYS A 264 -13.58 -13.31 5.15
N LYS A 265 -13.98 -13.21 3.89
CA LYS A 265 -13.31 -13.82 2.75
C LYS A 265 -12.90 -12.75 1.76
N THR A 266 -11.66 -12.82 1.29
CA THR A 266 -11.17 -11.99 0.20
C THR A 266 -10.87 -12.88 -1.00
N GLU A 267 -11.44 -12.59 -2.14
CA GLU A 267 -11.20 -13.27 -3.42
C GLU A 267 -10.46 -12.32 -4.37
N VAL A 268 -9.52 -12.86 -5.14
CA VAL A 268 -8.70 -12.12 -6.08
C VAL A 268 -8.84 -12.76 -7.46
N GLU A 269 -9.24 -11.95 -8.44
CA GLU A 269 -9.30 -12.32 -9.85
C GLU A 269 -8.12 -11.70 -10.60
N TYR A 270 -7.42 -12.50 -11.37
CA TYR A 270 -6.26 -12.05 -12.15
C TYR A 270 -6.58 -12.00 -13.64
N LYS A 271 -5.94 -11.06 -14.32
CA LYS A 271 -5.87 -10.98 -15.76
C LYS A 271 -4.41 -10.76 -16.19
N SER A 272 -4.02 -11.30 -17.34
CA SER A 272 -2.68 -11.04 -17.89
C SER A 272 -2.59 -9.60 -18.41
N SER A 273 -1.40 -9.00 -18.40
CA SER A 273 -1.14 -7.72 -19.05
C SER A 273 -1.48 -7.74 -20.55
N THR A 274 -1.34 -8.90 -21.19
CA THR A 274 -1.72 -9.13 -22.59
C THR A 274 -3.20 -8.90 -22.83
N PHE A 275 -4.07 -9.27 -21.87
CA PHE A 275 -5.51 -8.98 -21.96
C PHE A 275 -5.75 -7.48 -22.09
N TYR A 276 -5.15 -6.66 -21.24
CA TYR A 276 -5.31 -5.20 -21.28
C TYR A 276 -4.70 -4.58 -22.53
N TYR A 277 -3.52 -5.05 -22.93
CA TYR A 277 -2.87 -4.63 -24.17
C TYR A 277 -3.75 -4.85 -25.41
N LEU A 278 -4.33 -6.06 -25.54
CA LEU A 278 -5.20 -6.40 -26.65
C LEU A 278 -6.52 -5.63 -26.61
N GLN A 279 -7.08 -5.43 -25.42
CA GLN A 279 -8.31 -4.65 -25.25
C GLN A 279 -8.09 -3.19 -25.68
N ASP A 280 -7.00 -2.56 -25.26
CA ASP A 280 -6.66 -1.19 -25.66
C ASP A 280 -6.41 -1.09 -27.16
N LYS A 281 -5.73 -2.06 -27.75
CA LYS A 281 -5.51 -2.11 -29.20
C LYS A 281 -6.83 -2.22 -29.99
N LEU A 282 -7.77 -3.03 -29.49
CA LEU A 282 -9.10 -3.16 -30.11
C LEU A 282 -9.94 -1.89 -29.96
N ASN A 283 -9.78 -1.18 -28.85
CA ASN A 283 -10.46 0.10 -28.57
C ASN A 283 -9.85 1.29 -29.35
N GLY A 284 -8.75 1.08 -30.08
CA GLY A 284 -8.08 2.13 -30.85
C GLY A 284 -7.12 3.02 -29.98
N THR A 285 -6.81 2.57 -28.80
CA THR A 285 -5.88 3.23 -27.84
C THR A 285 -4.68 2.33 -27.53
N PRO A 286 -3.87 1.93 -28.53
CA PRO A 286 -2.76 0.99 -28.32
C PRO A 286 -1.73 1.54 -27.34
N TRP A 287 -1.08 0.66 -26.61
CA TRP A 287 0.00 1.05 -25.70
C TRP A 287 1.16 1.71 -26.45
N ILE A 288 1.67 2.79 -25.89
CA ILE A 288 2.87 3.47 -26.41
C ILE A 288 4.14 2.73 -26.04
N THR A 289 4.09 1.92 -24.98
CA THR A 289 5.20 1.12 -24.45
C THR A 289 5.05 -0.35 -24.85
N LYS A 290 6.13 -1.12 -24.71
CA LYS A 290 6.16 -2.55 -24.99
C LYS A 290 6.53 -3.34 -23.76
N LEU A 291 5.83 -4.47 -23.55
CA LEU A 291 6.09 -5.43 -22.50
C LEU A 291 6.31 -6.80 -23.14
N PRO A 292 7.54 -7.37 -23.08
CA PRO A 292 7.91 -8.56 -23.84
C PRO A 292 7.37 -9.88 -23.28
N PHE A 293 6.78 -9.85 -22.09
CA PHE A 293 6.21 -11.02 -21.40
C PHE A 293 4.90 -10.67 -20.70
N PRO A 294 4.01 -11.65 -20.48
CA PRO A 294 2.79 -11.42 -19.71
C PRO A 294 3.08 -11.25 -18.23
N VAL A 295 2.45 -10.26 -17.61
CA VAL A 295 2.44 -10.04 -16.16
C VAL A 295 1.01 -10.29 -15.66
N HIS A 296 0.86 -11.04 -14.57
CA HIS A 296 -0.44 -11.29 -13.95
C HIS A 296 -0.79 -10.13 -13.02
N CYS A 297 -1.85 -9.42 -13.39
CA CYS A 297 -2.35 -8.25 -12.70
C CYS A 297 -3.62 -8.59 -11.92
N VAL A 298 -3.80 -8.00 -10.75
CA VAL A 298 -5.06 -8.08 -10.02
C VAL A 298 -6.12 -7.30 -10.82
N GLY A 299 -7.05 -8.01 -11.44
CA GLY A 299 -8.14 -7.40 -12.21
C GLY A 299 -9.32 -7.00 -11.32
N LYS A 300 -9.57 -7.78 -10.25
CA LYS A 300 -10.67 -7.51 -9.33
C LYS A 300 -10.38 -8.11 -7.96
N THR A 301 -10.79 -7.41 -6.91
CA THR A 301 -10.84 -7.93 -5.55
C THR A 301 -12.28 -7.91 -5.06
N ILE A 302 -12.68 -8.97 -4.36
CA ILE A 302 -14.01 -9.11 -3.79
C ILE A 302 -13.83 -9.48 -2.33
N VAL A 303 -14.32 -8.63 -1.43
CA VAL A 303 -14.36 -8.89 0.01
C VAL A 303 -15.79 -9.16 0.40
N THR A 304 -16.05 -10.35 0.93
CA THR A 304 -17.35 -10.72 1.49
C THR A 304 -17.23 -10.94 2.99
N GLU A 305 -18.29 -10.62 3.69
CA GLU A 305 -18.41 -10.84 5.12
C GLU A 305 -19.73 -11.58 5.39
N ALA A 306 -19.65 -12.72 6.06
CA ALA A 306 -20.76 -13.68 6.14
C ALA A 306 -21.84 -13.29 7.18
N VAL A 307 -21.50 -12.53 8.22
CA VAL A 307 -22.41 -12.20 9.32
C VAL A 307 -23.37 -11.06 8.94
N THR A 308 -22.82 -9.95 8.48
CA THR A 308 -23.58 -8.77 8.03
C THR A 308 -23.96 -8.86 6.55
N ASN A 309 -23.49 -9.89 5.86
CA ASN A 309 -23.70 -10.14 4.44
C ASN A 309 -23.32 -8.95 3.56
N VAL A 310 -22.21 -8.27 3.89
CA VAL A 310 -21.69 -7.17 3.08
C VAL A 310 -20.69 -7.69 2.05
N ARG A 311 -20.67 -7.01 0.91
CA ARG A 311 -19.76 -7.28 -0.20
C ARG A 311 -19.16 -5.99 -0.72
N PHE A 312 -17.84 -5.94 -0.78
CA PHE A 312 -17.09 -4.84 -1.34
C PHE A 312 -16.28 -5.34 -2.54
N THR A 313 -16.24 -4.55 -3.59
CA THR A 313 -15.48 -4.88 -4.80
C THR A 313 -14.59 -3.71 -5.19
N ALA A 314 -13.42 -4.02 -5.72
CA ALA A 314 -12.60 -3.04 -6.43
C ALA A 314 -12.11 -3.70 -7.73
N ALA A 315 -12.20 -2.98 -8.83
CA ALA A 315 -11.71 -3.45 -10.12
C ALA A 315 -10.58 -2.55 -10.64
N TYR A 316 -9.65 -3.17 -11.37
CA TYR A 316 -8.45 -2.50 -11.84
C TYR A 316 -8.25 -2.75 -13.33
N SER A 317 -7.74 -1.74 -14.04
CA SER A 317 -7.20 -1.88 -15.39
C SER A 317 -5.82 -1.21 -15.50
N TYR A 318 -5.02 -1.77 -16.39
CA TYR A 318 -3.60 -1.43 -16.49
C TYR A 318 -3.24 -1.11 -17.94
N HIS A 319 -2.50 -0.02 -18.13
CA HIS A 319 -2.16 0.49 -19.44
C HIS A 319 -0.68 0.86 -19.50
N HIS A 320 -0.07 0.74 -20.67
CA HIS A 320 1.32 1.12 -20.91
C HIS A 320 2.32 0.40 -19.99
N GLY A 321 2.26 -0.94 -19.94
CA GLY A 321 3.25 -1.75 -19.24
C GLY A 321 4.64 -1.50 -19.83
N TYR A 322 5.62 -1.20 -18.98
CA TYR A 322 6.97 -0.84 -19.40
C TYR A 322 8.03 -1.79 -18.85
N TYR A 323 8.89 -2.25 -19.75
CA TYR A 323 10.07 -3.04 -19.44
C TYR A 323 11.33 -2.33 -19.96
N ASP A 324 12.25 -2.04 -19.06
CA ASP A 324 13.56 -1.52 -19.44
C ASP A 324 14.48 -2.70 -19.76
N HIS A 325 14.77 -2.85 -21.04
CA HIS A 325 15.55 -4.00 -21.53
C HIS A 325 17.04 -3.94 -21.13
N ALA A 326 17.61 -2.75 -21.01
CA ALA A 326 19.01 -2.60 -20.63
C ALA A 326 19.24 -2.93 -19.15
N GLU A 327 18.30 -2.58 -18.29
CA GLU A 327 18.32 -2.91 -16.86
C GLU A 327 17.62 -4.24 -16.54
N ARG A 328 16.98 -4.84 -17.54
CA ARG A 328 16.18 -6.07 -17.41
C ARG A 328 15.13 -5.98 -16.28
N GLU A 329 14.49 -4.83 -16.21
CA GLU A 329 13.58 -4.49 -15.12
C GLU A 329 12.17 -4.19 -15.63
N PHE A 330 11.18 -4.92 -15.09
CA PHE A 330 9.78 -4.51 -15.22
C PHE A 330 9.51 -3.32 -14.30
N ARG A 331 9.10 -2.18 -14.88
CA ARG A 331 8.91 -0.91 -14.17
C ARG A 331 7.46 -0.54 -13.93
N GLY A 332 6.55 -1.51 -14.01
CA GLY A 332 5.13 -1.29 -13.75
C GLY A 332 4.35 -0.80 -14.98
N PHE A 333 3.26 -0.14 -14.72
CA PHE A 333 2.34 0.37 -15.74
C PHE A 333 2.32 1.89 -15.72
N GLY A 334 2.30 2.48 -16.89
CA GLY A 334 2.28 3.94 -17.03
C GLY A 334 0.95 4.57 -16.62
N ARG A 335 -0.17 3.82 -16.72
CA ARG A 335 -1.48 4.24 -16.21
C ARG A 335 -2.19 3.08 -15.54
N VAL A 336 -2.81 3.36 -14.39
CA VAL A 336 -3.67 2.41 -13.68
C VAL A 336 -5.01 3.08 -13.41
N GLU A 337 -6.09 2.38 -13.67
CA GLU A 337 -7.45 2.79 -13.34
C GLU A 337 -8.02 1.88 -12.27
N GLN A 338 -8.72 2.48 -11.31
CA GLN A 338 -9.37 1.75 -10.21
C GLN A 338 -10.81 2.23 -10.07
N THR A 339 -11.76 1.28 -9.97
CA THR A 339 -13.12 1.54 -9.52
C THR A 339 -13.34 0.90 -8.15
N ASP A 340 -13.98 1.62 -7.25
CA ASP A 340 -14.14 1.25 -5.83
C ASP A 340 -15.40 0.40 -5.54
N THR A 341 -16.27 0.20 -6.54
CA THR A 341 -17.47 -0.63 -6.48
C THR A 341 -17.99 -0.96 -7.87
N GLU A 342 -19.07 -1.74 -7.93
CA GLU A 342 -19.79 -2.09 -9.17
C GLU A 342 -21.02 -1.20 -9.37
N TYR A 343 -21.47 -1.08 -10.61
CA TYR A 343 -22.79 -0.51 -10.91
C TYR A 343 -23.91 -1.36 -10.29
N PHE A 344 -25.04 -0.72 -9.96
CA PHE A 344 -26.16 -1.38 -9.28
C PHE A 344 -26.65 -2.64 -10.01
N ASP A 345 -26.80 -2.60 -11.30
CA ASP A 345 -27.30 -3.74 -12.09
C ASP A 345 -26.39 -4.98 -11.98
N VAL A 346 -25.07 -4.75 -12.00
CA VAL A 346 -24.07 -5.83 -11.82
C VAL A 346 -24.09 -6.34 -10.39
N PHE A 347 -24.17 -5.43 -9.42
CA PHE A 347 -24.23 -5.76 -8.00
C PHE A 347 -25.48 -6.59 -7.67
N ALA A 348 -26.64 -6.20 -8.20
CA ALA A 348 -27.91 -6.86 -7.97
C ALA A 348 -27.99 -8.26 -8.62
N GLN A 349 -27.35 -8.45 -9.78
CA GLN A 349 -27.35 -9.74 -10.49
C GLN A 349 -26.52 -10.83 -9.79
N THR A 350 -25.53 -10.45 -9.00
CA THR A 350 -24.67 -11.42 -8.31
C THR A 350 -25.39 -12.18 -7.20
N GLY A 351 -26.50 -11.67 -6.67
CA GLY A 351 -27.33 -12.32 -5.64
C GLY A 351 -26.61 -12.53 -4.29
N ALA A 352 -25.37 -12.11 -4.20
CA ALA A 352 -24.53 -12.22 -3.01
C ALA A 352 -24.28 -10.84 -2.43
N GLY A 353 -24.44 -10.71 -1.13
CA GLY A 353 -24.17 -9.48 -0.41
C GLY A 353 -25.43 -8.70 -0.05
N ASN A 354 -25.23 -7.61 0.67
CA ASN A 354 -26.28 -6.72 1.16
C ASN A 354 -27.19 -6.25 0.01
N THR A 355 -28.45 -6.65 0.07
CA THR A 355 -29.49 -6.20 -0.86
C THR A 355 -29.87 -4.76 -0.51
N VAL A 356 -29.06 -3.83 -0.96
CA VAL A 356 -29.33 -2.41 -0.79
C VAL A 356 -30.28 -1.96 -1.89
N PRO A 357 -31.40 -1.26 -1.56
CA PRO A 357 -32.24 -0.65 -2.59
C PRO A 357 -31.43 0.27 -3.51
N ALA A 358 -31.78 0.33 -4.79
CA ALA A 358 -31.08 1.15 -5.79
C ALA A 358 -30.90 2.61 -5.35
N ALA A 359 -31.87 3.16 -4.58
CA ALA A 359 -31.79 4.52 -4.04
C ALA A 359 -30.62 4.76 -3.10
N HIS A 360 -30.17 3.72 -2.39
CA HIS A 360 -29.08 3.79 -1.41
C HIS A 360 -27.76 3.23 -1.91
N HIS A 361 -27.76 2.64 -3.11
CA HIS A 361 -26.53 2.19 -3.77
C HIS A 361 -25.71 3.40 -4.21
N GLN A 362 -24.46 3.45 -3.80
CA GLN A 362 -23.53 4.50 -4.24
C GLN A 362 -22.84 4.08 -5.54
N PRO A 363 -22.88 4.93 -6.58
CA PRO A 363 -22.20 4.64 -7.86
C PRO A 363 -20.70 4.55 -7.71
N PRO A 364 -20.01 3.90 -8.65
CA PRO A 364 -18.55 3.79 -8.61
C PRO A 364 -17.84 5.15 -8.66
N VAL A 365 -16.70 5.21 -7.99
CA VAL A 365 -15.68 6.26 -8.19
C VAL A 365 -14.55 5.64 -8.99
N LEU A 366 -14.19 6.31 -10.09
CA LEU A 366 -13.07 5.95 -10.94
C LEU A 366 -11.88 6.85 -10.60
N THR A 367 -10.76 6.23 -10.25
CA THR A 367 -9.47 6.90 -10.08
C THR A 367 -8.55 6.48 -11.21
N LYS A 368 -8.08 7.43 -12.01
CA LYS A 368 -7.04 7.24 -13.04
C LYS A 368 -5.73 7.81 -12.49
N THR A 369 -4.66 7.02 -12.49
CA THR A 369 -3.34 7.49 -12.03
C THR A 369 -2.29 7.18 -13.08
N TRP A 370 -1.52 8.20 -13.48
CA TRP A 370 -0.36 8.07 -14.37
C TRP A 370 0.92 8.08 -13.55
N PHE A 371 1.82 7.18 -13.90
CA PHE A 371 3.09 6.99 -13.21
C PHE A 371 4.28 7.22 -14.13
N HIS A 372 5.33 7.80 -13.59
CA HIS A 372 6.61 7.88 -14.29
C HIS A 372 7.21 6.48 -14.42
N THR A 373 7.45 6.03 -15.64
CA THR A 373 8.02 4.70 -15.90
C THR A 373 9.54 4.66 -15.70
N GLY A 374 10.18 5.81 -15.51
CA GLY A 374 11.62 5.92 -15.46
C GLY A 374 12.30 5.64 -16.80
N ALA A 375 11.56 5.70 -17.90
CA ALA A 375 12.08 5.45 -19.24
C ALA A 375 13.09 6.51 -19.67
N PHE A 376 14.21 6.06 -20.24
CA PHE A 376 15.16 6.94 -20.93
C PHE A 376 14.87 6.99 -22.42
N VAL A 377 14.74 5.81 -23.04
CA VAL A 377 14.35 5.71 -24.46
C VAL A 377 12.86 6.02 -24.58
N ASP A 378 12.50 6.79 -25.61
CA ASP A 378 11.12 7.23 -25.91
C ASP A 378 10.41 8.02 -24.78
N LYS A 379 11.13 8.57 -23.80
CA LYS A 379 10.56 9.33 -22.68
C LYS A 379 9.54 10.38 -23.17
N GLU A 380 9.95 11.24 -24.09
CA GLU A 380 9.10 12.32 -24.63
C GLU A 380 7.84 11.79 -25.32
N ARG A 381 7.98 10.68 -26.05
CA ARG A 381 6.87 10.02 -26.72
C ARG A 381 5.87 9.46 -25.71
N ILE A 382 6.36 8.82 -24.64
CA ILE A 382 5.55 8.27 -23.55
C ILE A 382 4.78 9.38 -22.85
N LEU A 383 5.47 10.43 -22.39
CA LEU A 383 4.85 11.55 -21.66
C LEU A 383 3.85 12.31 -22.56
N THR A 384 4.15 12.51 -23.85
CA THR A 384 3.21 13.13 -24.81
C THR A 384 1.96 12.28 -24.97
N GLN A 385 2.08 10.95 -24.97
CA GLN A 385 0.92 10.07 -25.04
C GLN A 385 0.05 10.18 -23.78
N PHE A 386 0.65 10.21 -22.58
CA PHE A 386 -0.10 10.39 -21.34
C PHE A 386 -0.93 11.67 -21.34
N LYS A 387 -0.35 12.79 -21.80
CA LYS A 387 -1.07 14.08 -21.91
C LYS A 387 -2.30 14.00 -22.82
N LYS A 388 -2.25 13.21 -23.88
CA LYS A 388 -3.42 12.99 -24.79
C LYS A 388 -4.56 12.19 -24.15
N GLU A 389 -4.29 11.52 -23.04
CA GLU A 389 -5.24 10.72 -22.28
C GLU A 389 -5.84 11.44 -21.06
N TYR A 390 -5.38 12.65 -20.75
CA TYR A 390 -5.92 13.47 -19.67
C TYR A 390 -7.35 13.92 -19.98
N TRP A 391 -8.15 14.08 -18.95
CA TRP A 391 -9.57 14.32 -19.06
C TRP A 391 -9.94 15.50 -19.97
N GLN A 392 -9.17 16.59 -19.97
CA GLN A 392 -9.43 17.76 -20.82
C GLN A 392 -9.34 17.44 -22.30
N GLU A 393 -8.40 16.58 -22.70
CA GLU A 393 -8.27 16.13 -24.10
C GLU A 393 -9.40 15.16 -24.49
N GLU A 394 -9.82 14.27 -23.57
CA GLU A 394 -11.01 13.43 -23.79
C GLU A 394 -12.28 14.26 -23.88
N PHE A 395 -12.43 15.27 -23.01
CA PHE A 395 -13.55 16.19 -22.96
C PHE A 395 -13.67 16.99 -24.29
N LYS A 396 -12.54 17.47 -24.82
CA LYS A 396 -12.47 18.14 -26.14
C LYS A 396 -12.89 17.22 -27.29
N LYS A 397 -12.44 15.96 -27.30
CA LYS A 397 -12.84 14.98 -28.31
C LYS A 397 -14.34 14.75 -28.33
N ASN A 398 -15.01 14.86 -27.21
CA ASN A 398 -16.46 14.74 -27.07
C ASN A 398 -17.22 16.03 -27.42
N GLY A 399 -16.52 17.07 -27.90
CA GLY A 399 -17.13 18.32 -28.36
C GLY A 399 -17.33 19.39 -27.28
N PHE A 400 -16.74 19.19 -26.09
CA PHE A 400 -16.83 20.13 -24.97
C PHE A 400 -15.53 20.94 -24.81
N SER A 401 -15.60 22.05 -24.12
CA SER A 401 -14.43 22.84 -23.76
C SER A 401 -14.41 23.15 -22.25
N ALA A 402 -13.27 22.95 -21.61
CA ALA A 402 -13.04 23.46 -20.27
C ALA A 402 -12.65 24.94 -20.33
N ALA A 403 -13.21 25.77 -19.44
CA ALA A 403 -12.86 27.19 -19.38
C ALA A 403 -11.45 27.40 -18.81
N VAL A 404 -10.96 26.46 -18.03
CA VAL A 404 -9.64 26.50 -17.38
C VAL A 404 -8.69 25.57 -18.14
N ILE A 405 -7.58 26.13 -18.64
CA ILE A 405 -6.45 25.35 -19.12
C ILE A 405 -5.59 25.03 -17.89
N GLU A 406 -5.45 23.75 -17.58
CA GLU A 406 -4.56 23.30 -16.51
C GLU A 406 -3.11 23.65 -16.85
N TYR A 407 -2.38 24.07 -15.83
CA TYR A 407 -0.95 24.32 -15.99
C TYR A 407 -0.21 22.99 -16.09
N GLU A 408 0.65 22.91 -17.08
CA GLU A 408 1.49 21.76 -17.31
C GLU A 408 2.80 21.94 -16.54
N LEU A 409 3.00 21.10 -15.52
CA LEU A 409 4.25 21.11 -14.79
C LEU A 409 5.41 20.66 -15.70
N PRO A 410 6.59 21.28 -15.58
CA PRO A 410 7.77 20.81 -16.29
C PRO A 410 8.10 19.37 -15.88
N ASP A 411 8.70 18.62 -16.80
CA ASP A 411 9.21 17.29 -16.50
C ASP A 411 10.35 17.33 -15.47
N ALA A 412 10.72 16.14 -14.95
CA ALA A 412 11.80 15.98 -14.00
C ALA A 412 13.10 16.70 -14.46
N VAL A 413 13.63 17.56 -13.62
CA VAL A 413 14.86 18.33 -13.89
C VAL A 413 16.01 17.66 -13.16
N LEU A 414 17.10 17.39 -13.88
CA LEU A 414 18.33 16.84 -13.31
C LEU A 414 19.26 17.98 -12.87
N LEU A 415 19.71 17.93 -11.62
CA LEU A 415 20.63 18.89 -11.01
C LEU A 415 21.85 18.17 -10.42
N ALA A 416 23.00 18.80 -10.43
CA ALA A 416 24.18 18.35 -9.68
C ALA A 416 24.08 18.82 -8.22
N ALA A 417 24.64 18.02 -7.30
CA ALA A 417 24.79 18.46 -5.92
C ALA A 417 25.87 19.59 -5.83
N ASP A 418 25.75 20.42 -4.80
CA ASP A 418 26.64 21.59 -4.63
C ASP A 418 28.12 21.22 -4.49
N ASN A 419 28.42 20.02 -3.92
CA ASN A 419 29.78 19.48 -3.81
C ASN A 419 30.39 19.06 -5.16
N LEU A 420 29.55 18.92 -6.21
CA LEU A 420 29.97 18.66 -7.59
C LEU A 420 30.07 19.96 -8.42
N SER A 421 30.46 21.05 -7.78
CA SER A 421 30.57 22.36 -8.43
C SER A 421 31.57 22.30 -9.61
N GLY A 422 31.09 22.67 -10.81
CA GLY A 422 31.84 22.59 -12.06
C GLY A 422 31.58 21.33 -12.89
N PHE A 423 30.74 20.41 -12.41
CA PHE A 423 30.26 19.29 -13.20
C PHE A 423 29.21 19.77 -14.20
N ASP A 424 29.39 19.40 -15.46
CA ASP A 424 28.43 19.72 -16.51
C ASP A 424 27.47 18.53 -16.72
N ILE A 425 26.24 18.63 -16.27
CA ILE A 425 25.19 17.62 -16.43
C ILE A 425 25.01 17.16 -17.89
N ASN A 426 25.30 18.01 -18.86
CA ASN A 426 25.21 17.67 -20.28
C ASN A 426 26.30 16.68 -20.71
N GLN A 427 27.30 16.42 -19.87
CA GLN A 427 28.38 15.44 -20.14
C GLN A 427 28.08 14.04 -19.61
N LEU A 428 26.92 13.84 -18.93
CA LEU A 428 26.47 12.52 -18.51
C LEU A 428 26.34 11.58 -19.71
N SER A 429 26.81 10.35 -19.53
CA SER A 429 26.61 9.27 -20.49
C SER A 429 25.13 8.89 -20.60
N ALA A 430 24.76 8.21 -21.68
CA ALA A 430 23.40 7.69 -21.84
C ALA A 430 23.00 6.70 -20.71
N GLU A 431 23.96 6.00 -20.13
CA GLU A 431 23.76 5.08 -19.01
C GLU A 431 23.46 5.84 -17.72
N GLU A 432 24.22 6.89 -17.43
CA GLU A 432 23.94 7.74 -16.25
C GLU A 432 22.59 8.47 -16.37
N TRP A 433 22.21 8.92 -17.56
CA TRP A 433 20.88 9.46 -17.81
C TRP A 433 19.78 8.41 -17.58
N ARG A 434 20.02 7.16 -17.97
CA ARG A 434 19.08 6.06 -17.69
C ARG A 434 18.94 5.79 -16.19
N GLU A 435 20.07 5.77 -15.47
CA GLU A 435 20.11 5.63 -14.01
C GLU A 435 19.37 6.78 -13.31
N ALA A 436 19.58 8.02 -13.76
CA ALA A 436 18.88 9.20 -13.23
C ALA A 436 17.36 9.10 -13.40
N LEU A 437 16.89 8.78 -14.60
CA LEU A 437 15.45 8.66 -14.86
C LEU A 437 14.83 7.45 -14.16
N ARG A 438 15.61 6.34 -13.99
CA ARG A 438 15.17 5.19 -13.19
C ARG A 438 14.79 5.60 -11.77
N ALA A 439 15.43 6.61 -11.19
CA ALA A 439 15.13 7.10 -9.86
C ALA A 439 13.68 7.62 -9.73
N CYS A 440 13.06 8.10 -10.82
CA CYS A 440 11.65 8.54 -10.84
C CYS A 440 10.63 7.41 -10.99
N LYS A 441 11.06 6.15 -11.17
CA LYS A 441 10.17 5.01 -11.39
C LYS A 441 9.10 4.90 -10.32
N GLY A 442 7.83 4.82 -10.75
CA GLY A 442 6.69 4.63 -9.86
C GLY A 442 6.17 5.90 -9.19
N MET A 443 6.80 7.06 -9.45
CA MET A 443 6.27 8.33 -8.96
C MET A 443 4.97 8.68 -9.70
N ALA A 444 3.94 9.10 -8.94
CA ALA A 444 2.71 9.58 -9.55
C ALA A 444 2.95 10.92 -10.25
N LEU A 445 2.64 10.98 -11.53
CA LEU A 445 2.66 12.20 -12.32
C LEU A 445 1.34 12.95 -12.24
N ARG A 446 0.26 12.17 -12.29
CA ARG A 446 -1.10 12.73 -12.31
C ARG A 446 -2.09 11.73 -11.76
N GLN A 447 -3.10 12.26 -11.04
CA GLN A 447 -4.26 11.49 -10.60
C GLN A 447 -5.54 12.27 -10.92
N GLU A 448 -6.54 11.58 -11.45
CA GLU A 448 -7.87 12.11 -11.75
C GLU A 448 -8.93 11.26 -11.08
N ILE A 449 -9.90 11.87 -10.41
CA ILE A 449 -10.98 11.19 -9.67
C ILE A 449 -12.33 11.58 -10.22
N PHE A 450 -13.10 10.60 -10.70
CA PHE A 450 -14.42 10.76 -11.32
C PHE A 450 -15.50 10.04 -10.54
N GLY A 451 -16.72 10.59 -10.56
CA GLY A 451 -17.90 9.86 -10.08
C GLY A 451 -18.70 9.34 -11.26
N LEU A 452 -18.86 8.02 -11.34
CA LEU A 452 -19.60 7.34 -12.42
C LEU A 452 -21.08 7.21 -12.03
N ASP A 453 -21.81 8.34 -12.01
CA ASP A 453 -23.16 8.43 -11.45
C ASP A 453 -24.23 8.93 -12.45
N ALA A 454 -23.90 9.17 -13.70
CA ALA A 454 -24.80 9.74 -14.67
C ALA A 454 -26.11 8.93 -14.80
N GLU A 455 -26.02 7.62 -14.98
CA GLU A 455 -27.20 6.76 -15.15
C GLU A 455 -28.07 6.72 -13.88
N LYS A 456 -27.45 6.74 -12.67
CA LYS A 456 -28.21 6.84 -11.43
C LYS A 456 -28.93 8.17 -11.32
N ARG A 457 -28.26 9.29 -11.61
CA ARG A 457 -28.88 10.62 -11.60
C ARG A 457 -30.05 10.73 -12.57
N ILE A 458 -29.90 10.16 -13.77
CA ILE A 458 -30.94 10.10 -14.80
C ILE A 458 -32.15 9.28 -14.28
N ALA A 459 -31.91 8.12 -13.69
CA ALA A 459 -32.96 7.27 -13.14
C ALA A 459 -33.70 7.93 -11.95
N ASP A 460 -32.95 8.58 -11.06
CA ASP A 460 -33.50 9.30 -9.91
C ASP A 460 -34.36 10.50 -10.35
N GLU A 461 -33.90 11.28 -11.35
CA GLU A 461 -34.64 12.41 -11.92
C GLU A 461 -35.92 11.97 -12.63
N GLN A 462 -35.83 10.90 -13.45
CA GLN A 462 -37.00 10.30 -14.11
C GLN A 462 -38.06 9.86 -13.10
N LYS A 463 -37.64 9.23 -12.00
CA LYS A 463 -38.55 8.80 -10.93
C LYS A 463 -39.16 9.97 -10.16
N ALA A 464 -38.41 11.06 -9.99
CA ALA A 464 -38.87 12.23 -9.22
C ALA A 464 -39.89 13.07 -9.96
N LYS A 465 -39.79 13.16 -11.29
CA LYS A 465 -40.59 14.08 -12.13
C LYS A 465 -41.48 13.38 -13.16
N GLU A 466 -41.39 12.06 -13.28
CA GLU A 466 -42.23 11.24 -14.21
C GLU A 466 -42.30 11.79 -15.66
N TYR A 467 -41.17 12.19 -16.20
CA TYR A 467 -41.10 12.70 -17.56
C TYR A 467 -41.56 11.68 -18.61
N ALA A 468 -42.11 12.18 -19.72
CA ALA A 468 -42.28 11.35 -20.93
C ALA A 468 -40.93 11.04 -21.56
N ASP A 469 -40.78 9.88 -22.20
CA ASP A 469 -39.50 9.39 -22.78
C ASP A 469 -38.79 10.39 -23.71
N ASN A 470 -39.55 11.23 -24.39
CA ASN A 470 -39.04 12.23 -25.36
C ASN A 470 -39.19 13.68 -24.85
N ASP A 471 -39.35 13.89 -23.56
CA ASP A 471 -39.45 15.23 -22.99
C ASP A 471 -38.12 16.01 -23.23
N PRO A 472 -38.16 17.18 -23.88
CA PRO A 472 -36.94 17.93 -24.17
C PRO A 472 -36.14 18.31 -22.92
N ALA A 473 -36.81 18.59 -21.80
CA ALA A 473 -36.13 18.92 -20.54
C ALA A 473 -35.41 17.69 -19.95
N PHE A 474 -36.01 16.50 -20.12
CA PHE A 474 -35.37 15.27 -19.67
C PHE A 474 -34.19 14.89 -20.55
N LEU A 475 -34.31 15.03 -21.86
CA LEU A 475 -33.18 14.81 -22.79
C LEU A 475 -32.02 15.75 -22.52
N GLN A 476 -32.33 17.02 -22.22
CA GLN A 476 -31.30 17.96 -21.79
C GLN A 476 -30.64 17.54 -20.48
N PHE A 477 -31.41 17.17 -19.46
CA PHE A 477 -30.87 16.68 -18.19
C PHE A 477 -29.97 15.43 -18.36
N GLN A 478 -30.38 14.50 -19.23
CA GLN A 478 -29.56 13.32 -19.56
C GLN A 478 -28.21 13.71 -20.16
N ALA A 479 -28.23 14.66 -21.10
CA ALA A 479 -27.00 15.16 -21.74
C ALA A 479 -26.10 15.86 -20.71
N GLU A 480 -26.65 16.71 -19.85
CA GLU A 480 -25.93 17.39 -18.76
C GLU A 480 -25.36 16.41 -17.74
N ALA A 481 -26.11 15.37 -17.33
CA ALA A 481 -25.65 14.36 -16.39
C ALA A 481 -24.43 13.58 -16.95
N ARG A 482 -24.50 13.15 -18.22
CA ARG A 482 -23.40 12.47 -18.90
C ARG A 482 -22.19 13.38 -19.16
N GLN A 483 -22.40 14.65 -19.44
CA GLN A 483 -21.34 15.63 -19.57
C GLN A 483 -20.64 15.84 -18.22
N THR A 484 -21.42 16.00 -17.16
CA THR A 484 -20.91 16.21 -15.80
C THR A 484 -20.05 15.02 -15.31
N GLU A 485 -20.40 13.78 -15.70
CA GLU A 485 -19.64 12.58 -15.37
C GLU A 485 -18.23 12.59 -15.99
N GLN A 486 -18.02 13.28 -17.10
CA GLN A 486 -16.73 13.39 -17.78
C GLN A 486 -15.80 14.41 -17.10
N VAL A 487 -16.30 15.21 -16.16
CA VAL A 487 -15.51 16.18 -15.41
C VAL A 487 -15.11 15.56 -14.06
N PRO A 488 -13.81 15.56 -13.69
CA PRO A 488 -13.36 14.97 -12.44
C PRO A 488 -13.83 15.78 -11.23
N TYR A 489 -13.87 15.15 -10.08
CA TYR A 489 -13.96 15.84 -8.80
C TYR A 489 -12.67 16.57 -8.49
N SER A 490 -11.55 15.91 -8.72
CA SER A 490 -10.23 16.48 -8.49
C SER A 490 -9.20 15.95 -9.45
N VAL A 491 -8.19 16.78 -9.69
CA VAL A 491 -6.97 16.45 -10.43
C VAL A 491 -5.77 16.89 -9.60
N ALA A 492 -4.85 15.98 -9.37
CA ALA A 492 -3.55 16.28 -8.78
C ALA A 492 -2.45 16.01 -9.80
N THR A 493 -1.49 16.94 -9.94
CA THR A 493 -0.31 16.79 -10.79
C THR A 493 0.95 17.00 -9.97
N HIS A 494 2.01 16.28 -10.28
CA HIS A 494 3.28 16.30 -9.56
C HIS A 494 4.45 16.32 -10.52
N ASN A 495 5.53 16.95 -10.11
CA ASN A 495 6.84 16.80 -10.74
C ASN A 495 7.95 16.64 -9.69
N CYS A 496 9.17 16.40 -10.14
CA CYS A 496 10.30 16.21 -9.25
C CYS A 496 11.59 16.82 -9.80
N GLU A 497 12.55 17.01 -8.90
CA GLU A 497 13.96 17.21 -9.22
C GLU A 497 14.74 15.91 -8.97
N ILE A 498 15.67 15.58 -9.85
CA ILE A 498 16.62 14.50 -9.70
C ILE A 498 17.97 15.12 -9.37
N GLN A 499 18.52 14.84 -8.22
CA GLN A 499 19.85 15.34 -7.83
C GLN A 499 20.90 14.25 -7.98
N LEU A 500 21.94 14.53 -8.77
CA LEU A 500 23.15 13.70 -8.84
C LEU A 500 23.97 13.93 -7.57
N LEU A 501 24.10 12.90 -6.74
CA LEU A 501 24.91 12.93 -5.51
C LEU A 501 26.33 12.44 -5.70
N GLN A 502 26.51 11.44 -6.61
CA GLN A 502 27.80 10.85 -6.91
C GLN A 502 27.87 10.45 -8.38
N GLU A 503 28.90 10.90 -9.05
CA GLU A 503 29.21 10.49 -10.42
C GLU A 503 29.56 9.00 -10.50
N ARG A 504 29.27 8.39 -11.65
CA ARG A 504 29.61 6.99 -11.88
C ARG A 504 31.13 6.77 -11.87
N GLU A 505 31.90 7.58 -12.60
CA GLU A 505 33.35 7.46 -12.77
C GLU A 505 33.85 6.00 -12.87
N LYS A 506 34.50 5.52 -11.77
CA LYS A 506 34.96 4.14 -11.62
C LYS A 506 33.98 3.23 -10.89
N ASN A 507 32.87 3.76 -10.40
CA ASN A 507 31.82 2.99 -9.75
C ASN A 507 30.95 2.30 -10.81
N ARG A 508 30.29 1.24 -10.41
CA ARG A 508 29.39 0.51 -11.30
C ARG A 508 28.15 1.37 -11.66
N PHE A 509 27.70 2.20 -10.73
CA PHE A 509 26.51 3.05 -10.86
C PHE A 509 26.78 4.46 -10.31
N GLY A 510 26.06 5.46 -10.85
CA GLY A 510 25.90 6.76 -10.24
C GLY A 510 24.89 6.71 -9.07
N VAL A 511 24.89 7.74 -8.23
CA VAL A 511 23.90 7.87 -7.13
C VAL A 511 23.04 9.09 -7.38
N PHE A 512 21.74 8.87 -7.43
CA PHE A 512 20.74 9.90 -7.69
C PHE A 512 19.69 9.91 -6.59
N MET A 513 19.21 11.09 -6.22
CA MET A 513 18.15 11.30 -5.27
C MET A 513 17.00 12.05 -5.96
N VAL A 514 15.77 11.55 -5.79
CA VAL A 514 14.56 12.22 -6.28
C VAL A 514 13.95 13.04 -5.17
N LYS A 515 13.60 14.28 -5.48
CA LYS A 515 12.93 15.21 -4.57
C LYS A 515 11.64 15.69 -5.21
N GLU A 516 10.54 15.73 -4.46
CA GLU A 516 9.31 16.36 -4.91
C GLU A 516 9.56 17.87 -5.09
N SER A 517 9.16 18.41 -6.22
CA SER A 517 9.39 19.80 -6.57
C SER A 517 8.12 20.63 -6.50
N GLU A 518 7.14 20.31 -7.33
CA GLU A 518 5.86 21.02 -7.37
C GLU A 518 4.70 20.04 -7.39
N SER A 519 3.59 20.44 -6.75
CA SER A 519 2.31 19.72 -6.89
C SER A 519 1.15 20.72 -7.01
N ILE A 520 0.25 20.48 -7.98
CA ILE A 520 -0.95 21.30 -8.17
C ILE A 520 -2.18 20.41 -8.01
N ASN A 521 -3.10 20.84 -7.18
CA ASN A 521 -4.38 20.20 -6.97
C ASN A 521 -5.51 21.11 -7.47
N TYR A 522 -6.28 20.61 -8.44
CA TYR A 522 -7.49 21.24 -8.96
C TYR A 522 -8.70 20.50 -8.38
N ALA A 523 -9.42 21.12 -7.47
CA ALA A 523 -10.68 20.60 -6.96
C ALA A 523 -11.84 21.16 -7.83
N TYR A 524 -12.17 20.44 -8.88
CA TYR A 524 -13.22 20.80 -9.82
C TYR A 524 -14.61 20.66 -9.25
N GLU A 525 -14.83 19.65 -8.40
CA GLU A 525 -16.15 19.29 -7.90
C GLU A 525 -17.17 19.16 -9.06
N ARG A 526 -16.66 18.69 -10.21
CA ARG A 526 -17.39 18.49 -11.48
C ARG A 526 -17.86 19.79 -12.15
N ASN A 527 -17.29 20.93 -11.78
CA ASN A 527 -17.45 22.20 -12.48
C ASN A 527 -16.20 22.55 -13.30
N PRO A 528 -16.23 22.40 -14.64
CA PRO A 528 -15.02 22.60 -15.46
C PRO A 528 -14.62 24.07 -15.59
N GLU A 529 -15.41 25.00 -15.07
CA GLU A 529 -15.24 26.43 -15.28
C GLU A 529 -14.55 27.15 -14.12
N ASP A 530 -14.57 26.58 -12.89
CA ASP A 530 -14.09 27.28 -11.71
C ASP A 530 -13.57 26.32 -10.63
N PRO A 531 -12.45 25.60 -10.84
CA PRO A 531 -11.85 24.77 -9.83
C PRO A 531 -11.24 25.60 -8.70
N ARG A 532 -11.16 25.00 -7.51
CA ARG A 532 -10.27 25.51 -6.45
C ARG A 532 -8.87 24.98 -6.75
N ILE A 533 -7.89 25.88 -6.80
CA ILE A 533 -6.52 25.55 -7.17
C ILE A 533 -5.60 25.76 -5.98
N ALA A 534 -4.93 24.70 -5.55
CA ALA A 534 -3.88 24.75 -4.54
C ALA A 534 -2.55 24.29 -5.19
N HIS A 535 -1.47 24.99 -4.90
CA HIS A 535 -0.15 24.73 -5.47
C HIS A 535 0.90 24.72 -4.37
N SER A 536 1.62 23.63 -4.25
CA SER A 536 2.77 23.49 -3.34
C SER A 536 4.06 23.51 -4.13
N LEU A 537 5.04 24.29 -3.67
CA LEU A 537 6.35 24.44 -4.30
C LEU A 537 7.44 24.21 -3.25
N THR A 538 8.35 23.31 -3.53
CA THR A 538 9.59 23.14 -2.76
C THR A 538 10.63 24.11 -3.33
N ILE A 539 11.00 25.13 -2.55
CA ILE A 539 11.86 26.22 -3.03
C ILE A 539 13.32 25.86 -2.86
N GLU A 540 13.65 25.25 -1.71
CA GLU A 540 15.03 24.86 -1.38
C GLU A 540 15.05 23.59 -0.55
N THR A 541 16.01 22.74 -0.85
CA THR A 541 16.33 21.54 -0.08
C THR A 541 17.83 21.47 0.16
N ASP A 542 18.22 20.83 1.28
CA ASP A 542 19.64 20.50 1.47
C ASP A 542 20.09 19.27 0.66
N GLU A 543 21.36 18.92 0.78
CA GLU A 543 21.96 17.77 0.08
C GLU A 543 21.44 16.40 0.57
N LEU A 544 20.72 16.35 1.68
CA LEU A 544 20.08 15.14 2.20
C LEU A 544 18.59 15.05 1.82
N GLY A 545 18.04 16.08 1.16
CA GLY A 545 16.66 16.15 0.75
C GLY A 545 15.71 16.76 1.80
N ASN A 546 16.25 17.31 2.91
CA ASN A 546 15.42 18.04 3.84
C ASN A 546 14.92 19.33 3.22
N VAL A 547 13.61 19.58 3.30
CA VAL A 547 13.01 20.82 2.78
C VAL A 547 13.37 21.98 3.69
N LEU A 548 14.14 22.94 3.17
CA LEU A 548 14.53 24.15 3.88
C LEU A 548 13.53 25.29 3.65
N GLU A 549 13.04 25.42 2.42
CA GLU A 549 12.07 26.46 2.08
C GLU A 549 10.95 25.87 1.21
N ALA A 550 9.70 26.14 1.57
CA ALA A 550 8.53 25.72 0.82
C ALA A 550 7.48 26.83 0.77
N VAL A 551 6.72 26.86 -0.32
CA VAL A 551 5.60 27.80 -0.50
C VAL A 551 4.34 27.00 -0.83
N SER A 552 3.22 27.38 -0.23
CA SER A 552 1.90 26.89 -0.60
C SER A 552 1.03 28.06 -1.02
N VAL A 553 0.40 27.94 -2.19
CA VAL A 553 -0.46 28.96 -2.78
C VAL A 553 -1.87 28.43 -2.95
N VAL A 554 -2.86 29.16 -2.48
CA VAL A 554 -4.26 28.96 -2.86
C VAL A 554 -4.66 30.13 -3.76
N TYR A 555 -5.01 29.81 -5.01
CA TYR A 555 -5.37 30.83 -6.00
C TYR A 555 -6.79 31.33 -5.79
N PRO A 556 -7.08 32.60 -6.17
CA PRO A 556 -8.44 33.10 -6.14
C PRO A 556 -9.34 32.33 -7.09
N ARG A 557 -10.62 32.28 -6.78
CA ARG A 557 -11.61 31.70 -7.70
C ARG A 557 -11.66 32.51 -8.98
N LEU A 558 -11.82 31.84 -10.09
CA LEU A 558 -11.82 32.45 -11.42
C LEU A 558 -13.12 33.19 -11.71
N LYS A 559 -14.25 32.65 -11.22
CA LYS A 559 -15.55 33.31 -11.34
C LYS A 559 -15.78 34.25 -10.15
N THR A 560 -16.09 35.49 -10.47
CA THR A 560 -16.50 36.50 -9.49
C THR A 560 -18.01 36.50 -9.22
N GLU A 561 -18.76 35.75 -10.04
CA GLU A 561 -20.20 35.61 -9.91
C GLU A 561 -20.59 34.62 -8.80
N ASP A 562 -21.75 34.87 -8.23
CA ASP A 562 -22.25 34.23 -7.01
C ASP A 562 -22.33 32.70 -7.01
N ILE A 563 -21.31 32.06 -6.45
CA ILE A 563 -21.38 30.62 -6.11
C ILE A 563 -22.25 30.40 -4.87
N LEU A 564 -22.29 31.37 -3.97
CA LEU A 564 -23.15 31.38 -2.78
C LEU A 564 -24.40 32.21 -3.09
N LEU A 565 -25.41 31.57 -3.66
CA LEU A 565 -26.70 32.20 -3.93
C LEU A 565 -27.34 32.65 -2.62
N ASP A 566 -27.73 33.95 -2.56
CA ASP A 566 -28.52 34.44 -1.47
C ASP A 566 -29.96 33.88 -1.58
N ALA A 567 -30.39 33.09 -0.59
CA ALA A 567 -31.79 32.71 -0.51
C ALA A 567 -32.62 33.95 -0.20
N PRO A 568 -33.80 34.11 -0.79
CA PRO A 568 -34.65 35.30 -0.60
C PRO A 568 -34.93 35.63 0.87
N ASN A 569 -34.85 34.62 1.75
CA ASN A 569 -35.17 34.72 3.16
C ASN A 569 -33.99 34.61 4.10
N ASP A 570 -32.77 34.74 3.58
CA ASP A 570 -31.56 34.70 4.44
C ASP A 570 -31.57 35.86 5.43
N ALA A 571 -31.28 35.55 6.70
CA ALA A 571 -31.05 36.59 7.71
C ALA A 571 -29.83 37.45 7.38
N ASP A 572 -29.80 38.70 7.83
CA ASP A 572 -28.69 39.63 7.56
C ASP A 572 -27.31 39.08 7.98
N ALA A 573 -27.27 38.34 9.09
CA ALA A 573 -26.04 37.65 9.54
C ALA A 573 -25.57 36.58 8.54
N ALA A 574 -26.47 35.82 7.94
CA ALA A 574 -26.15 34.82 6.93
C ALA A 574 -25.67 35.51 5.63
N ARG A 575 -26.29 36.59 5.18
CA ARG A 575 -25.86 37.38 4.03
C ARG A 575 -24.48 37.97 4.24
N ASN A 576 -24.19 38.53 5.43
CA ASN A 576 -22.86 39.06 5.77
C ASN A 576 -21.80 37.97 5.81
N ALA A 577 -22.10 36.78 6.34
CA ALA A 577 -21.18 35.64 6.35
C ALA A 577 -20.87 35.15 4.94
N LYS A 578 -21.88 35.07 4.06
CA LYS A 578 -21.68 34.71 2.64
C LYS A 578 -20.83 35.77 1.91
N ALA A 579 -21.05 37.05 2.15
CA ALA A 579 -20.24 38.11 1.55
C ALA A 579 -18.78 38.04 2.00
N ALA A 580 -18.53 37.77 3.28
CA ALA A 580 -17.18 37.59 3.82
C ALA A 580 -16.50 36.33 3.21
N ALA A 581 -17.24 35.23 3.07
CA ALA A 581 -16.75 34.01 2.42
C ALA A 581 -16.37 34.26 0.94
N ARG A 582 -17.19 34.98 0.18
CA ARG A 582 -16.89 35.39 -1.21
C ARG A 582 -15.62 36.20 -1.28
N GLN A 583 -15.49 37.22 -0.43
CA GLN A 583 -14.30 38.06 -0.38
C GLN A 583 -13.03 37.22 -0.07
N GLY A 584 -13.14 36.22 0.82
CA GLY A 584 -12.05 35.31 1.11
C GLY A 584 -11.68 34.42 -0.07
N GLN A 585 -12.68 33.94 -0.83
CA GLN A 585 -12.46 33.10 -2.03
C GLN A 585 -11.85 33.84 -3.22
N GLN A 586 -12.04 35.16 -3.29
CA GLN A 586 -11.44 36.03 -4.33
C GLN A 586 -10.02 36.47 -3.99
N LYS A 587 -9.54 36.14 -2.80
CA LYS A 587 -8.19 36.47 -2.33
C LYS A 587 -7.24 35.35 -2.59
N GLN A 588 -6.02 35.73 -3.02
CA GLN A 588 -4.89 34.81 -3.09
C GLN A 588 -4.30 34.64 -1.69
N TRP A 589 -4.02 33.39 -1.31
CA TRP A 589 -3.37 33.05 -0.05
C TRP A 589 -2.04 32.38 -0.33
N ILE A 590 -0.96 32.90 0.25
CA ILE A 590 0.38 32.35 0.10
C ILE A 590 0.97 32.18 1.48
N THR A 591 1.38 30.95 1.80
CA THR A 591 2.18 30.65 2.98
C THR A 591 3.59 30.23 2.57
N PHE A 592 4.58 30.74 3.28
CA PHE A 592 5.98 30.38 3.13
C PHE A 592 6.48 29.78 4.43
N THR A 593 7.03 28.57 4.36
CA THR A 593 7.64 27.89 5.50
C THR A 593 9.15 27.83 5.29
N LYS A 594 9.89 28.29 6.31
CA LYS A 594 11.34 28.19 6.39
C LYS A 594 11.72 27.26 7.54
N ASN A 595 12.45 26.21 7.22
CA ASN A 595 12.95 25.23 8.17
C ASN A 595 14.46 25.39 8.30
N ASP A 596 14.94 25.38 9.55
CA ASP A 596 16.37 25.34 9.84
C ASP A 596 16.71 23.99 10.46
N VAL A 597 17.89 23.48 10.12
CA VAL A 597 18.38 22.16 10.56
C VAL A 597 19.59 22.33 11.49
N THR A 598 19.81 21.34 12.34
CA THR A 598 20.96 21.28 13.25
C THR A 598 22.25 20.92 12.50
N ASN A 599 23.37 20.93 13.22
CA ASN A 599 24.65 20.43 12.71
C ASN A 599 24.65 18.91 12.53
N ASP A 600 25.46 18.40 11.57
CA ASP A 600 25.80 16.98 11.49
C ASP A 600 26.88 16.62 12.53
N ILE A 601 26.87 15.36 12.99
CA ILE A 601 27.92 14.78 13.84
C ILE A 601 28.52 13.59 13.10
N ILE A 602 29.60 13.83 12.41
CA ILE A 602 30.29 12.83 11.59
C ILE A 602 31.70 12.62 12.14
N SER A 603 31.97 11.38 12.57
CA SER A 603 33.28 10.94 13.03
C SER A 603 33.48 9.46 12.68
N PRO A 604 34.67 8.88 12.82
CA PRO A 604 34.88 7.45 12.55
C PRO A 604 34.00 6.48 13.34
N VAL A 605 33.43 6.92 14.46
CA VAL A 605 32.62 6.08 15.36
C VAL A 605 31.18 6.57 15.52
N ASN A 606 30.85 7.76 15.01
CA ASN A 606 29.52 8.36 15.12
C ASN A 606 29.10 8.93 13.76
N TYR A 607 27.88 8.63 13.36
CA TYR A 607 27.28 9.16 12.16
C TYR A 607 25.83 9.53 12.44
N TYR A 608 25.59 10.80 12.79
CA TYR A 608 24.27 11.36 13.07
C TYR A 608 24.04 12.57 12.17
N LEU A 609 23.06 12.47 11.32
CA LEU A 609 22.70 13.55 10.42
C LEU A 609 21.85 14.60 11.15
N ARG A 610 21.79 15.79 10.54
CA ARG A 610 21.03 16.95 11.00
C ARG A 610 19.54 16.64 11.15
N ASN A 611 18.89 17.33 12.09
CA ASN A 611 17.43 17.29 12.32
C ASN A 611 16.85 18.69 12.22
N GLY A 612 15.54 18.78 11.95
CA GLY A 612 14.83 20.03 12.06
C GLY A 612 14.84 20.55 13.50
N TRP A 613 15.18 21.81 13.69
CA TRP A 613 15.13 22.43 15.02
C TRP A 613 14.22 23.65 15.08
N GLN A 614 14.01 24.35 13.95
CA GLN A 614 13.19 25.54 13.87
C GLN A 614 12.35 25.52 12.60
N ALA A 615 11.10 25.94 12.71
CA ALA A 615 10.22 26.24 11.57
C ALA A 615 9.55 27.60 11.77
N LYS A 616 9.59 28.43 10.72
CA LYS A 616 8.91 29.72 10.63
C LYS A 616 7.94 29.70 9.48
N THR A 617 6.67 29.97 9.75
CA THR A 617 5.65 30.07 8.72
C THR A 617 5.22 31.53 8.58
N TYR A 618 5.25 32.03 7.34
CA TYR A 618 4.87 33.40 6.99
C TYR A 618 3.68 33.41 6.04
N GLU A 619 2.78 34.36 6.22
CA GLU A 619 1.87 34.79 5.17
C GLU A 619 2.62 35.74 4.24
N LEU A 620 2.54 35.53 2.93
CA LEU A 620 3.08 36.43 1.92
C LEU A 620 1.95 37.23 1.24
N THR A 621 2.14 38.55 1.09
CA THR A 621 1.19 39.43 0.42
C THR A 621 1.85 40.30 -0.61
N GLY A 622 1.07 40.81 -1.59
CA GLY A 622 1.58 41.71 -2.63
C GLY A 622 2.52 41.05 -3.64
N VAL A 623 2.55 39.73 -3.71
CA VAL A 623 3.33 38.94 -4.68
C VAL A 623 2.43 38.54 -5.84
N LEU A 624 2.90 38.73 -7.07
CA LEU A 624 2.20 38.33 -8.29
C LEU A 624 3.02 37.30 -9.07
N PRO A 625 2.38 36.32 -9.71
CA PRO A 625 3.08 35.34 -10.52
C PRO A 625 3.67 35.97 -11.79
N SER A 626 4.82 35.52 -12.20
CA SER A 626 5.46 35.91 -13.46
C SER A 626 4.84 35.28 -14.70
N ALA A 627 4.06 34.22 -14.51
CA ALA A 627 3.34 33.48 -15.55
C ALA A 627 1.85 33.34 -15.19
N ALA A 628 1.14 32.39 -15.78
CA ALA A 628 -0.26 32.12 -15.45
C ALA A 628 -0.45 31.67 -13.99
N ILE A 629 0.53 30.97 -13.44
CA ILE A 629 0.62 30.60 -12.01
C ILE A 629 2.03 30.87 -11.51
N PHE A 630 2.25 30.76 -10.21
CA PHE A 630 3.58 30.87 -9.62
C PHE A 630 4.50 29.74 -10.07
N THR A 631 5.76 30.05 -10.13
CA THR A 631 6.87 29.12 -10.35
C THR A 631 7.86 29.20 -9.19
N ILE A 632 8.72 28.21 -9.02
CA ILE A 632 9.81 28.25 -8.03
C ILE A 632 10.65 29.52 -8.19
N ALA A 633 10.89 29.97 -9.42
CA ALA A 633 11.68 31.19 -9.72
C ALA A 633 11.01 32.49 -9.23
N ASP A 634 9.73 32.51 -8.95
CA ASP A 634 9.06 33.68 -8.37
C ASP A 634 9.41 33.90 -6.90
N PHE A 635 9.86 32.85 -6.21
CA PHE A 635 10.15 32.87 -4.78
C PHE A 635 11.64 32.68 -4.46
N LYS A 636 12.32 31.77 -5.17
CA LYS A 636 13.72 31.40 -4.88
C LYS A 636 14.65 32.61 -4.83
N GLY A 637 15.27 32.77 -3.66
CA GLY A 637 16.22 33.89 -3.42
C GLY A 637 15.57 35.26 -3.26
N LYS A 638 14.26 35.45 -3.41
CA LYS A 638 13.56 36.75 -3.37
C LYS A 638 12.84 37.02 -2.05
N ILE A 639 12.35 35.99 -1.35
CA ILE A 639 11.52 36.15 -0.13
C ILE A 639 12.27 36.85 0.99
N ASN A 640 13.59 36.73 1.03
CA ASN A 640 14.41 37.41 2.03
C ASN A 640 14.34 38.94 1.91
N ASP A 641 14.10 39.49 0.70
CA ASP A 641 13.99 40.90 0.41
C ASP A 641 12.59 41.49 0.67
N PHE A 642 11.61 40.65 0.99
CA PHE A 642 10.24 41.07 1.29
C PHE A 642 10.20 41.80 2.61
N GLN A 643 9.45 42.95 2.65
CA GLN A 643 9.25 43.71 3.88
C GLN A 643 8.53 42.85 4.91
N GLU A 644 9.16 42.66 6.05
CA GLU A 644 8.51 42.00 7.20
C GLU A 644 7.60 42.99 7.91
N ILE A 645 6.37 42.53 8.22
CA ILE A 645 5.36 43.32 8.95
C ILE A 645 4.92 42.50 10.18
N GLU A 646 4.51 43.21 11.23
CA GLU A 646 4.02 42.60 12.45
C GLU A 646 2.68 41.88 12.24
N TYR A 647 2.39 40.89 13.07
CA TYR A 647 1.19 40.04 12.97
C TYR A 647 -0.11 40.86 12.90
N GLN A 648 -0.26 41.88 13.74
CA GLN A 648 -1.45 42.71 13.86
C GLN A 648 -1.53 43.82 12.78
N GLN A 649 -0.45 44.08 12.04
CA GLN A 649 -0.43 45.15 11.03
C GLN A 649 -1.19 44.75 9.78
N THR A 650 -1.91 45.71 9.20
CA THR A 650 -2.57 45.50 7.91
C THR A 650 -1.53 45.56 6.78
N ALA A 651 -1.55 44.56 5.90
CA ALA A 651 -0.69 44.56 4.71
C ALA A 651 -0.98 45.78 3.82
N THR A 652 0.08 46.40 3.31
CA THR A 652 0.04 47.53 2.39
C THR A 652 0.43 47.10 0.96
N SER A 653 0.80 48.06 0.09
CA SER A 653 1.27 47.74 -1.26
C SER A 653 2.72 47.20 -1.28
N GLY A 654 3.01 46.27 -2.18
CA GLY A 654 4.32 45.63 -2.36
C GLY A 654 4.44 44.28 -1.70
N ALA A 655 5.54 43.62 -1.99
CA ALA A 655 5.80 42.26 -1.46
C ALA A 655 6.14 42.34 0.04
N GLN A 656 5.29 41.76 0.87
CA GLN A 656 5.42 41.73 2.32
C GLN A 656 5.31 40.31 2.84
N LYS A 657 5.98 40.02 3.98
CA LYS A 657 5.86 38.75 4.73
C LYS A 657 5.48 39.06 6.17
N ARG A 658 4.57 38.24 6.70
CA ARG A 658 4.06 38.31 8.08
C ARG A 658 4.32 36.98 8.75
N LEU A 659 5.04 36.98 9.86
CA LEU A 659 5.22 35.78 10.66
C LEU A 659 3.90 35.38 11.31
N ILE A 660 3.41 34.16 11.04
CA ILE A 660 2.16 33.63 11.60
C ILE A 660 2.40 32.46 12.57
N GLU A 661 3.53 31.78 12.42
CA GLU A 661 3.92 30.71 13.35
C GLU A 661 5.44 30.63 13.42
N HIS A 662 5.95 30.41 14.63
CA HIS A 662 7.36 30.14 14.86
C HIS A 662 7.49 29.10 15.96
N VAL A 663 8.02 27.94 15.62
CA VAL A 663 8.32 26.85 16.55
C VAL A 663 9.79 26.53 16.55
N LYS A 664 10.36 26.19 17.69
CA LYS A 664 11.75 25.75 17.82
C LYS A 664 11.90 24.65 18.85
N THR A 665 12.88 23.78 18.67
CA THR A 665 13.21 22.67 19.56
C THR A 665 14.69 22.75 19.92
N LYS A 666 15.00 22.68 21.21
CA LYS A 666 16.36 22.49 21.71
C LYS A 666 16.62 21.01 21.96
N PHE A 667 17.86 20.61 21.82
CA PHE A 667 18.30 19.24 22.03
C PHE A 667 19.20 19.14 23.26
N TYR A 668 19.24 17.96 23.87
CA TYR A 668 20.15 17.66 24.95
C TYR A 668 21.61 17.60 24.49
N ASP A 669 22.52 17.87 25.45
CA ASP A 669 23.92 17.50 25.32
C ASP A 669 24.11 15.97 25.30
N ALA A 670 25.32 15.51 25.02
CA ALA A 670 25.65 14.08 24.95
C ALA A 670 25.45 13.30 26.26
N GLU A 671 25.47 14.01 27.38
CA GLU A 671 25.29 13.44 28.72
C GLU A 671 23.83 13.52 29.21
N LEU A 672 22.93 14.12 28.45
CA LEU A 672 21.51 14.31 28.74
C LEU A 672 21.28 15.09 30.07
N ILE A 673 22.06 16.12 30.26
CA ILE A 673 22.01 16.96 31.49
C ILE A 673 21.43 18.34 31.18
N ALA A 674 21.88 18.97 30.10
CA ALA A 674 21.55 20.35 29.76
C ALA A 674 21.19 20.55 28.31
N PRO A 675 20.39 21.60 27.98
CA PRO A 675 20.11 21.93 26.60
C PRO A 675 21.34 22.48 25.88
N LEU A 676 21.50 22.12 24.63
CA LEU A 676 22.45 22.75 23.71
C LEU A 676 21.93 24.11 23.24
N PRO A 677 22.83 24.99 22.72
CA PRO A 677 22.43 26.18 22.01
C PRO A 677 21.51 25.90 20.85
N ASP A 678 20.76 26.90 20.41
CA ASP A 678 19.87 26.83 19.25
C ASP A 678 20.62 26.34 18.01
N GLY A 679 20.03 25.43 17.25
CA GLY A 679 20.60 24.83 16.04
C GLY A 679 21.68 23.78 16.28
N GLN A 680 21.93 23.34 17.50
CA GLN A 680 22.89 22.29 17.81
C GLN A 680 22.22 21.03 18.32
N GLN A 681 22.79 19.90 17.94
CA GLN A 681 22.43 18.58 18.47
C GLN A 681 23.68 17.83 18.97
N ALA A 682 23.46 16.87 19.85
CA ALA A 682 24.45 15.87 20.24
C ALA A 682 24.14 14.50 19.62
N ILE A 683 25.02 13.53 19.86
CA ILE A 683 24.75 12.15 19.51
C ILE A 683 23.39 11.71 20.07
N ARG A 684 22.57 11.01 19.26
CA ARG A 684 21.19 10.55 19.52
C ARG A 684 20.09 11.60 19.28
N SER A 685 20.42 12.87 19.16
CA SER A 685 19.46 13.95 18.82
C SER A 685 18.18 13.93 19.67
N ILE A 686 18.36 13.77 21.00
CA ILE A 686 17.23 13.69 21.93
C ILE A 686 16.72 15.11 22.22
N PRO A 687 15.43 15.41 21.95
CA PRO A 687 14.83 16.71 22.22
C PRO A 687 14.85 17.02 23.73
N PHE A 688 15.20 18.25 24.07
CA PHE A 688 15.11 18.79 25.43
C PHE A 688 13.75 19.41 25.69
N GLU A 689 13.36 20.40 24.88
CA GLU A 689 12.14 21.16 25.03
C GLU A 689 11.77 21.85 23.71
N ALA A 690 10.46 21.94 23.43
CA ALA A 690 9.94 22.67 22.30
C ALA A 690 9.35 24.03 22.76
N TYR A 691 9.44 25.02 21.88
CA TYR A 691 8.97 26.38 22.12
C TYR A 691 8.11 26.85 20.97
N GLN A 692 7.00 27.52 21.26
CA GLN A 692 6.15 28.17 20.27
C GLN A 692 6.02 29.65 20.60
N LEU A 693 6.24 30.50 19.60
CA LEU A 693 6.06 31.92 19.74
C LEU A 693 4.58 32.24 20.05
N ALA A 694 4.35 32.90 21.18
CA ALA A 694 3.01 33.32 21.61
C ALA A 694 2.73 34.79 21.28
N TYR A 695 3.62 35.67 21.72
CA TYR A 695 3.46 37.10 21.56
C TYR A 695 4.77 37.78 21.20
N THR A 696 4.67 38.71 20.22
CA THR A 696 5.66 39.80 20.09
C THR A 696 5.29 40.94 21.05
N PRO A 697 6.21 41.86 21.42
CA PRO A 697 5.90 42.99 22.26
C PRO A 697 4.76 43.84 21.73
N ASP A 698 4.73 44.07 20.42
CA ASP A 698 3.74 44.93 19.78
C ASP A 698 2.34 44.25 19.74
N LEU A 699 2.31 42.94 19.46
CA LEU A 699 1.07 42.15 19.53
C LEU A 699 0.49 42.12 20.95
N LEU A 700 1.34 41.92 21.96
CA LEU A 700 0.92 41.94 23.37
C LEU A 700 0.34 43.29 23.77
N ALA A 701 1.01 44.39 23.36
CA ALA A 701 0.56 45.74 23.64
C ALA A 701 -0.78 46.05 22.93
N ASP A 702 -0.97 45.55 21.70
CA ASP A 702 -2.20 45.79 20.92
C ASP A 702 -3.41 45.02 21.52
N ILE A 703 -3.22 43.74 21.91
CA ILE A 703 -4.27 42.90 22.49
C ILE A 703 -4.72 43.46 23.86
N PHE A 704 -3.82 43.89 24.70
CA PHE A 704 -4.08 44.35 26.06
C PHE A 704 -4.08 45.88 26.12
N SER A 705 -4.33 46.58 25.03
CA SER A 705 -4.42 48.03 24.99
C SER A 705 -5.67 48.55 25.71
N PRO A 706 -5.62 49.81 26.22
CA PRO A 706 -6.81 50.45 26.82
C PRO A 706 -7.98 50.58 25.87
N SER A 707 -7.78 50.53 24.57
CA SER A 707 -8.84 50.58 23.55
C SER A 707 -9.57 49.25 23.39
N ALA A 708 -8.96 48.13 23.74
CA ALA A 708 -9.58 46.80 23.68
C ALA A 708 -10.43 46.46 24.89
N PHE A 709 -10.26 47.18 26.02
CA PHE A 709 -10.98 46.94 27.29
C PHE A 709 -11.56 48.25 27.85
N SER A 710 -12.71 48.17 28.49
CA SER A 710 -13.39 49.31 29.13
C SER A 710 -12.65 49.92 30.35
N ALA A 711 -11.67 49.21 30.89
CA ALA A 711 -10.70 49.64 31.87
C ALA A 711 -9.29 49.28 31.44
N PRO A 712 -8.28 50.11 31.75
CA PRO A 712 -6.91 49.79 31.37
C PRO A 712 -6.46 48.51 32.09
N PHE A 713 -6.14 47.49 31.35
CA PHE A 713 -5.54 46.27 31.82
C PHE A 713 -4.13 46.18 31.22
N ALA A 714 -3.15 46.35 32.07
CA ALA A 714 -1.76 46.26 31.66
C ALA A 714 -1.18 44.90 32.07
N VAL A 715 -0.78 44.10 31.09
CA VAL A 715 0.01 42.88 31.35
C VAL A 715 1.47 43.29 31.46
N THR A 716 2.08 42.93 32.57
CA THR A 716 3.51 43.20 32.84
C THR A 716 4.37 41.96 32.50
N ASP A 717 5.67 42.17 32.34
CA ASP A 717 6.62 41.06 32.20
C ASP A 717 6.53 40.04 33.35
N ALA A 718 6.21 40.53 34.58
CA ALA A 718 6.01 39.68 35.74
C ALA A 718 4.76 38.80 35.61
N ASP A 719 3.69 39.31 35.02
CA ASP A 719 2.46 38.55 34.78
C ASP A 719 2.71 37.44 33.70
N MET A 720 3.44 37.78 32.65
CA MET A 720 3.85 36.80 31.62
C MET A 720 4.75 35.72 32.21
N GLN A 721 5.72 36.07 33.03
CA GLN A 721 6.60 35.12 33.75
C GLN A 721 5.80 34.27 34.76
N ALA A 722 4.85 34.85 35.46
CA ALA A 722 3.94 34.11 36.35
C ALA A 722 3.05 33.11 35.54
N GLY A 723 2.67 33.46 34.32
CA GLY A 723 2.03 32.56 33.33
C GLY A 723 2.98 31.56 32.70
N LYS A 724 4.25 31.53 33.13
CA LYS A 724 5.29 30.61 32.64
C LYS A 724 5.62 30.76 31.13
N PHE A 725 5.41 31.98 30.59
CA PHE A 725 5.97 32.32 29.30
C PHE A 725 7.47 32.61 29.43
N LEU A 726 8.25 32.08 28.50
CA LEU A 726 9.67 32.36 28.41
C LEU A 726 9.91 33.61 27.57
N GLN A 727 10.67 34.60 28.11
CA GLN A 727 11.13 35.72 27.29
C GLN A 727 12.44 35.37 26.58
N ASP A 728 12.45 35.41 25.27
CA ASP A 728 13.65 35.22 24.44
C ASP A 728 13.64 36.21 23.29
N ASN A 729 14.71 36.99 23.10
CA ASN A 729 14.82 38.06 22.09
C ASN A 729 13.63 39.03 22.10
N ASN A 730 13.20 39.44 23.27
CA ASN A 730 12.04 40.30 23.57
C ASN A 730 10.67 39.68 23.25
N ASN A 731 10.60 38.48 22.68
CA ASN A 731 9.37 37.75 22.38
C ASN A 731 9.01 36.80 23.54
N TRP A 732 7.70 36.51 23.63
CA TRP A 732 7.17 35.60 24.65
C TRP A 732 6.81 34.27 24.02
N TRP A 733 7.33 33.18 24.63
CA TRP A 733 7.24 31.80 24.11
C TRP A 733 6.49 30.90 25.08
N ILE A 734 5.64 30.03 24.54
CA ILE A 734 5.07 28.90 25.25
C ILE A 734 6.11 27.78 25.26
N GLN A 735 6.35 27.19 26.43
CA GLN A 735 7.24 26.05 26.62
C GLN A 735 6.43 24.75 26.65
N SER A 736 6.95 23.67 26.07
CA SER A 736 6.32 22.34 26.16
C SER A 736 6.52 21.67 27.51
N GLY A 737 7.48 22.13 28.31
CA GLY A 737 8.09 21.40 29.41
C GLY A 737 9.18 20.44 28.93
N THR A 738 9.94 19.90 29.87
CA THR A 738 11.13 19.08 29.58
C THR A 738 10.88 17.61 29.84
N VAL A 739 11.37 16.75 28.94
CA VAL A 739 11.39 15.30 29.13
C VAL A 739 12.80 14.90 29.59
N GLN A 740 12.94 14.50 30.85
CA GLN A 740 14.23 14.11 31.40
C GLN A 740 14.54 12.64 31.12
N HIS A 741 15.75 12.38 30.63
CA HIS A 741 16.25 11.03 30.31
C HIS A 741 17.31 10.53 31.30
N ARG A 742 17.76 11.39 32.22
CA ARG A 742 18.75 11.09 33.23
C ARG A 742 18.34 11.74 34.53
N ARG A 743 18.39 10.96 35.66
CA ARG A 743 18.19 11.50 36.99
C ARG A 743 19.44 12.21 37.46
N THR A 744 19.28 13.15 38.39
CA THR A 744 20.41 13.85 39.07
C THR A 744 21.29 12.83 39.77
N GLY A 745 22.57 12.77 39.41
CA GLY A 745 23.55 11.86 40.04
C GLY A 745 23.51 10.41 39.50
N GLU A 746 22.66 10.10 38.54
CA GLU A 746 22.60 8.77 37.89
C GLU A 746 23.83 8.49 37.03
N ASP A 747 24.37 7.26 37.11
CA ASP A 747 25.46 6.82 36.22
C ASP A 747 24.98 6.74 34.79
N PHE A 748 25.77 7.24 33.84
CA PHE A 748 25.43 7.23 32.44
C PHE A 748 25.28 5.82 31.83
N ASN A 749 25.91 4.79 32.43
CA ASN A 749 25.70 3.41 32.01
C ASN A 749 24.30 2.91 32.38
N GLU A 750 23.70 3.38 33.47
CA GLU A 750 22.30 3.08 33.80
C GLU A 750 21.36 3.68 32.77
N VAL A 751 21.62 4.92 32.32
CA VAL A 751 20.88 5.58 31.23
C VAL A 751 20.98 4.78 29.93
N LYS A 752 22.19 4.30 29.56
CA LYS A 752 22.41 3.45 28.40
C LYS A 752 21.67 2.12 28.49
N ASN A 753 21.72 1.46 29.64
CA ASN A 753 21.05 0.19 29.89
C ASN A 753 19.54 0.33 29.76
N ARG A 754 18.99 1.50 30.09
CA ARG A 754 17.58 1.85 29.90
C ARG A 754 17.26 2.32 28.46
N PHE A 755 18.19 2.21 27.52
CA PHE A 755 18.01 2.70 26.13
C PHE A 755 17.62 4.17 26.03
N PHE A 756 18.14 5.00 26.95
CA PHE A 756 17.85 6.43 27.06
C PHE A 756 16.34 6.74 27.22
N ALA A 757 15.57 5.81 27.80
CA ALA A 757 14.14 6.02 28.04
C ALA A 757 13.89 7.17 29.03
N PRO A 758 12.78 7.93 28.91
CA PRO A 758 12.43 9.04 29.80
C PRO A 758 12.29 8.61 31.26
N VAL A 759 12.76 9.40 32.20
CA VAL A 759 12.65 9.15 33.66
C VAL A 759 11.78 10.16 34.40
N ALA A 760 11.57 11.33 33.80
CA ALA A 760 10.65 12.32 34.32
C ALA A 760 10.17 13.25 33.20
N TYR A 761 9.05 13.88 33.45
CA TYR A 761 8.53 15.01 32.70
C TYR A 761 8.30 16.16 33.68
N THR A 762 8.85 17.34 33.35
CA THR A 762 8.63 18.58 34.11
C THR A 762 7.82 19.52 33.25
N ASP A 763 6.62 19.88 33.66
CA ASP A 763 5.79 20.86 32.99
C ASP A 763 6.33 22.31 33.16
N PRO A 764 5.83 23.30 32.41
CA PRO A 764 6.29 24.70 32.56
C PRO A 764 6.05 25.29 33.94
N PHE A 765 5.20 24.71 34.79
CA PHE A 765 4.92 25.14 36.17
C PHE A 765 5.75 24.42 37.22
N ASP A 766 6.83 23.75 36.79
CA ASP A 766 7.76 22.99 37.63
C ASP A 766 7.12 21.75 38.28
N SER A 767 5.97 21.29 37.77
CA SER A 767 5.34 20.05 38.24
C SER A 767 6.05 18.84 37.60
N VAL A 768 6.59 17.97 38.45
CA VAL A 768 7.37 16.82 37.98
C VAL A 768 6.56 15.54 38.09
N THR A 769 6.44 14.83 36.92
CA THR A 769 5.97 13.45 36.91
C THR A 769 7.15 12.52 36.68
N GLU A 770 7.43 11.67 37.61
CA GLU A 770 8.52 10.69 37.55
C GLU A 770 8.05 9.35 36.99
N VAL A 771 8.93 8.68 36.27
CA VAL A 771 8.70 7.36 35.68
C VAL A 771 9.78 6.38 36.09
N PHE A 772 9.40 5.16 36.47
CA PHE A 772 10.28 4.07 36.86
C PHE A 772 9.98 2.83 36.05
N TYR A 773 11.02 2.12 35.64
CA TYR A 773 10.92 0.95 34.74
C TYR A 773 11.01 -0.35 35.53
N ASP A 774 10.56 -1.43 34.93
CA ASP A 774 10.70 -2.79 35.40
C ASP A 774 12.17 -3.25 35.39
N PRO A 775 12.54 -4.35 36.06
CA PRO A 775 13.92 -4.84 36.08
C PRO A 775 14.53 -5.17 34.72
N LEU A 776 13.72 -5.45 33.71
CA LEU A 776 14.17 -5.69 32.34
C LEU A 776 14.25 -4.42 31.51
N LEU A 777 13.83 -3.28 32.05
CA LEU A 777 13.82 -1.95 31.40
C LEU A 777 12.98 -1.89 30.12
N ILE A 778 11.92 -2.72 30.06
CA ILE A 778 11.03 -2.83 28.90
C ILE A 778 9.74 -2.03 29.12
N PHE A 779 9.23 -2.01 30.37
CA PHE A 779 7.94 -1.40 30.69
C PHE A 779 8.05 -0.34 31.76
N MET A 780 7.16 0.65 31.67
CA MET A 780 6.95 1.59 32.75
C MET A 780 6.27 0.85 33.92
N GLN A 781 6.99 0.68 35.03
CA GLN A 781 6.50 -0.01 36.21
C GLN A 781 5.74 0.92 37.16
N ARG A 782 6.19 2.16 37.29
CA ARG A 782 5.61 3.12 38.26
C ARG A 782 5.67 4.53 37.67
N SER A 783 4.62 5.29 37.88
CA SER A 783 4.60 6.74 37.69
C SER A 783 4.23 7.45 39.02
N LYS A 784 4.81 8.63 39.23
CA LYS A 784 4.52 9.48 40.35
C LYS A 784 4.36 10.92 39.89
N ASP A 785 3.22 11.52 40.18
CA ASP A 785 2.94 12.91 39.83
C ASP A 785 3.53 13.92 40.84
N ALA A 786 3.39 15.23 40.54
CA ALA A 786 3.92 16.32 41.32
C ALA A 786 3.30 16.45 42.74
N VAL A 787 2.07 15.96 42.96
CA VAL A 787 1.41 15.98 44.28
C VAL A 787 1.64 14.68 45.07
N GLY A 788 2.41 13.75 44.48
CA GLY A 788 2.80 12.51 45.14
C GLY A 788 1.90 11.32 44.90
N ASN A 789 0.90 11.42 43.98
CA ASN A 789 0.10 10.27 43.61
C ASN A 789 0.93 9.26 42.82
N GLU A 790 0.87 8.01 43.22
CA GLU A 790 1.59 6.93 42.54
C GLU A 790 0.65 5.92 41.93
N SER A 791 0.93 5.54 40.69
CA SER A 791 0.36 4.37 40.05
C SER A 791 1.46 3.37 39.70
N GLN A 792 1.27 2.09 40.03
CA GLN A 792 2.29 1.08 39.89
C GLN A 792 1.77 -0.22 39.30
N VAL A 793 2.52 -0.78 38.34
CA VAL A 793 2.37 -2.17 37.92
C VAL A 793 3.17 -3.05 38.86
N LEU A 794 2.50 -3.89 39.63
CA LEU A 794 3.11 -4.78 40.62
C LEU A 794 3.63 -6.08 39.98
N ARG A 795 2.99 -6.52 38.91
CA ARG A 795 3.38 -7.70 38.12
C ARG A 795 3.08 -7.50 36.64
N PHE A 796 4.07 -7.83 35.80
CA PHE A 796 3.94 -7.88 34.34
C PHE A 796 3.82 -9.30 33.83
N ASN A 797 3.05 -9.46 32.76
CA ASN A 797 3.05 -10.64 31.90
C ASN A 797 3.95 -10.38 30.70
N TYR A 798 5.16 -10.92 30.74
CA TYR A 798 6.12 -10.74 29.63
C TYR A 798 5.80 -11.57 28.39
N ARG A 799 4.88 -12.54 28.46
CA ARG A 799 4.40 -13.28 27.29
C ARG A 799 3.46 -12.44 26.44
N THR A 800 2.55 -11.72 27.09
CA THR A 800 1.54 -10.89 26.40
C THR A 800 1.91 -9.41 26.37
N LEU A 801 3.02 -9.04 27.00
CA LEU A 801 3.52 -7.66 27.12
C LEU A 801 2.47 -6.72 27.73
N SER A 802 1.80 -7.18 28.80
CA SER A 802 0.71 -6.44 29.48
C SER A 802 0.85 -6.51 31.00
N PRO A 803 0.27 -5.54 31.76
CA PRO A 803 0.24 -5.61 33.20
C PRO A 803 -0.75 -6.67 33.69
N ASP A 804 -0.34 -7.50 34.65
CA ASP A 804 -1.20 -8.45 35.34
C ASP A 804 -1.82 -7.88 36.63
N ILE A 805 -1.04 -7.13 37.39
CA ILE A 805 -1.47 -6.56 38.68
C ILE A 805 -1.03 -5.11 38.73
N MET A 806 -1.98 -4.24 38.99
CA MET A 806 -1.76 -2.78 39.11
C MET A 806 -2.25 -2.27 40.45
N ARG A 807 -1.59 -1.23 40.91
CA ARG A 807 -2.01 -0.43 42.07
C ARG A 807 -2.25 1.00 41.61
N ASP A 808 -3.42 1.54 41.89
CA ASP A 808 -3.75 2.92 41.58
C ASP A 808 -3.26 3.92 42.64
N MET A 809 -3.44 5.21 42.37
CA MET A 809 -3.07 6.29 43.30
C MET A 809 -3.79 6.27 44.67
N ASN A 810 -4.91 5.53 44.75
CA ASN A 810 -5.69 5.36 46.00
C ASN A 810 -5.37 4.05 46.72
N ASP A 811 -4.26 3.39 46.34
CA ASP A 811 -3.86 2.09 46.83
C ASP A 811 -4.84 0.94 46.55
N ASN A 812 -5.70 1.08 45.55
CA ASN A 812 -6.54 -0.04 45.13
C ASN A 812 -5.77 -0.96 44.21
N ILE A 813 -5.90 -2.26 44.42
CA ILE A 813 -5.32 -3.31 43.60
C ILE A 813 -6.33 -3.74 42.56
N ALA A 814 -5.90 -3.79 41.30
CA ALA A 814 -6.61 -4.42 40.21
C ALA A 814 -5.74 -5.49 39.57
N SER A 815 -6.33 -6.62 39.27
CA SER A 815 -5.63 -7.76 38.63
C SER A 815 -6.37 -8.26 37.40
N VAL A 816 -5.61 -8.85 36.46
CA VAL A 816 -6.13 -9.44 35.23
C VAL A 816 -5.41 -10.74 34.95
N VAL A 817 -6.14 -11.73 34.43
CA VAL A 817 -5.57 -12.95 33.86
C VAL A 817 -6.02 -13.02 32.41
N VAL A 818 -5.07 -13.32 31.52
CA VAL A 818 -5.30 -13.55 30.11
C VAL A 818 -5.32 -15.06 29.81
N ASP A 819 -5.87 -15.45 28.68
CA ASP A 819 -5.85 -16.83 28.19
C ASP A 819 -4.60 -17.15 27.37
N GLU A 820 -4.55 -18.35 26.77
CA GLU A 820 -3.46 -18.81 25.93
C GLU A 820 -3.24 -17.92 24.68
N LEU A 821 -4.30 -17.26 24.19
CA LEU A 821 -4.24 -16.33 23.05
C LEU A 821 -3.86 -14.90 23.47
N GLY A 822 -3.77 -14.63 24.77
CA GLY A 822 -3.53 -13.29 25.28
C GLY A 822 -4.78 -12.42 25.43
N LEU A 823 -5.97 -13.00 25.31
CA LEU A 823 -7.24 -12.29 25.51
C LEU A 823 -7.57 -12.24 27.01
N VAL A 824 -8.20 -11.14 27.44
CA VAL A 824 -8.58 -10.99 28.84
C VAL A 824 -9.58 -12.07 29.24
N LYS A 825 -9.15 -12.94 30.14
CA LYS A 825 -9.96 -14.03 30.68
C LYS A 825 -10.79 -13.60 31.87
N ALA A 826 -10.15 -12.97 32.87
CA ALA A 826 -10.82 -12.47 34.05
C ALA A 826 -10.13 -11.22 34.61
N ALA A 827 -10.88 -10.38 35.27
CA ALA A 827 -10.38 -9.18 35.95
C ALA A 827 -10.97 -9.07 37.38
N ALA A 828 -10.20 -8.56 38.30
CA ALA A 828 -10.66 -8.30 39.66
C ALA A 828 -10.26 -6.91 40.16
N ALA A 829 -11.19 -6.22 40.78
CA ALA A 829 -10.98 -5.05 41.62
C ALA A 829 -10.87 -5.51 43.07
N GLU A 830 -9.63 -5.61 43.57
CA GLU A 830 -9.33 -6.27 44.84
C GLU A 830 -9.45 -5.34 46.07
N GLY A 831 -9.70 -4.04 45.83
CA GLY A 831 -9.78 -3.04 46.88
C GLY A 831 -8.43 -2.57 47.39
N LYS A 832 -8.36 -2.00 48.62
CA LYS A 832 -7.15 -1.47 49.22
C LYS A 832 -6.07 -2.53 49.36
N ALA A 833 -4.81 -2.14 49.18
CA ALA A 833 -3.66 -3.01 49.39
C ALA A 833 -3.63 -3.63 50.79
N SER A 834 -3.48 -4.95 50.84
CA SER A 834 -3.39 -5.73 52.08
C SER A 834 -1.92 -5.84 52.61
N ASN A 835 -1.71 -6.64 53.69
CA ASN A 835 -0.40 -7.02 54.10
C ASN A 835 0.37 -7.84 53.04
N ASN A 836 -0.30 -8.47 52.11
CA ASN A 836 0.29 -9.02 50.90
C ASN A 836 0.29 -7.92 49.82
N PRO A 837 1.46 -7.42 49.40
CA PRO A 837 1.53 -6.31 48.46
C PRO A 837 0.96 -6.58 47.06
N LEU A 838 0.67 -7.85 46.75
CA LEU A 838 0.07 -8.29 45.51
C LEU A 838 -1.44 -8.57 45.58
N GLN A 839 -2.08 -8.26 46.70
CA GLN A 839 -3.48 -8.54 46.96
C GLN A 839 -4.19 -7.39 47.69
N GLY A 840 -5.44 -7.15 47.33
CA GLY A 840 -6.31 -6.25 48.07
C GLY A 840 -6.98 -6.89 49.30
N GLU A 841 -7.43 -6.06 50.26
CA GLU A 841 -8.07 -6.54 51.52
C GLU A 841 -9.57 -6.86 51.33
N GLU A 842 -10.27 -6.13 50.50
CA GLU A 842 -11.73 -6.03 50.54
C GLU A 842 -12.42 -6.15 49.19
N GLY A 843 -11.82 -6.72 48.19
CA GLY A 843 -12.41 -6.79 46.87
C GLY A 843 -12.63 -8.19 46.35
N ASP A 844 -12.74 -8.26 45.09
CA ASP A 844 -12.79 -9.49 44.30
C ASP A 844 -11.39 -10.07 44.14
N ARG A 845 -11.27 -11.32 43.69
CA ARG A 845 -9.96 -12.01 43.53
C ARG A 845 -9.96 -12.93 42.32
N LEU A 846 -8.79 -13.19 41.78
CA LEU A 846 -8.57 -14.13 40.68
C LEU A 846 -8.07 -15.51 41.18
N ASP A 847 -8.39 -15.86 42.43
CA ASP A 847 -8.07 -17.20 42.96
C ASP A 847 -8.71 -18.29 42.10
N GLY A 848 -7.89 -19.24 41.62
CA GLY A 848 -8.36 -20.32 40.74
C GLY A 848 -8.35 -20.01 39.26
N PHE A 849 -7.93 -18.79 38.86
CA PHE A 849 -7.72 -18.47 37.45
C PHE A 849 -6.24 -18.64 37.07
N SER A 850 -6.02 -19.21 35.91
CA SER A 850 -4.70 -19.34 35.29
C SER A 850 -4.80 -19.02 33.80
N GLU A 851 -3.66 -18.81 33.15
CA GLU A 851 -3.63 -18.60 31.68
C GLU A 851 -4.14 -19.85 30.95
N ALA A 852 -3.75 -21.03 31.41
CA ALA A 852 -4.19 -22.29 30.83
C ALA A 852 -5.70 -22.52 31.13
N THR A 853 -6.41 -22.94 30.11
CA THR A 853 -7.83 -23.27 30.21
C THR A 853 -8.02 -24.77 30.43
N GLU A 854 -8.48 -25.15 31.63
CA GLU A 854 -8.70 -26.54 31.97
C GLU A 854 -9.90 -27.15 31.22
N THR A 855 -9.88 -28.45 30.98
CA THR A 855 -10.97 -29.17 30.29
C THR A 855 -12.34 -28.95 30.95
N ALA A 856 -12.40 -28.92 32.29
CA ALA A 856 -13.64 -28.64 33.01
C ALA A 856 -14.16 -27.22 32.82
N GLU A 857 -13.25 -26.24 32.64
CA GLU A 857 -13.59 -24.87 32.33
C GLU A 857 -14.10 -24.75 30.88
N MET A 858 -13.44 -25.40 29.92
CA MET A 858 -13.90 -25.45 28.52
C MET A 858 -15.33 -26.04 28.43
N GLN A 859 -15.62 -27.08 29.21
CA GLN A 859 -16.97 -27.64 29.25
C GLN A 859 -17.98 -26.65 29.82
N ARG A 860 -17.64 -25.92 30.90
CA ARG A 860 -18.53 -24.88 31.46
C ARG A 860 -18.76 -23.74 30.48
N VAL A 861 -17.75 -23.35 29.73
CA VAL A 861 -17.87 -22.35 28.67
C VAL A 861 -18.81 -22.83 27.57
N ALA A 862 -18.66 -24.08 27.13
CA ALA A 862 -19.58 -24.68 26.15
C ALA A 862 -21.00 -24.76 26.69
N ASP A 863 -21.20 -25.19 27.94
CA ASP A 863 -22.53 -25.26 28.59
C ASP A 863 -23.16 -23.86 28.71
N PHE A 864 -22.36 -22.82 29.03
CA PHE A 864 -22.80 -21.43 29.09
C PHE A 864 -23.36 -20.94 27.76
N PHE A 865 -22.59 -21.10 26.66
CA PHE A 865 -23.05 -20.71 25.33
C PHE A 865 -24.20 -21.59 24.81
N ASN A 866 -24.27 -22.85 25.19
CA ASN A 866 -25.43 -23.72 24.85
C ASN A 866 -26.74 -23.22 25.48
N VAL A 867 -26.70 -22.77 26.73
CA VAL A 867 -27.88 -22.16 27.40
C VAL A 867 -28.21 -20.80 26.82
N ALA A 868 -27.18 -19.99 26.47
CA ALA A 868 -27.39 -18.68 25.89
C ALA A 868 -27.90 -18.74 24.45
N ASN A 869 -27.51 -19.73 23.68
CA ASN A 869 -27.79 -19.82 22.23
C ASN A 869 -29.17 -20.46 21.95
N VAL A 870 -30.22 -19.87 22.53
CA VAL A 870 -31.62 -20.26 22.34
C VAL A 870 -32.24 -19.30 21.36
N ALA A 871 -32.78 -19.80 20.25
CA ALA A 871 -33.44 -18.98 19.25
C ALA A 871 -34.77 -18.38 19.79
N ALA A 872 -34.96 -17.09 19.60
CA ALA A 872 -36.24 -16.43 19.84
C ALA A 872 -37.34 -17.03 18.93
N PRO A 873 -38.60 -17.17 19.37
CA PRO A 873 -39.20 -16.60 20.59
C PRO A 873 -39.06 -17.45 21.87
N GLN A 874 -38.23 -18.51 21.86
CA GLN A 874 -37.99 -19.27 23.06
C GLN A 874 -37.30 -18.41 24.12
N VAL A 875 -37.81 -18.43 25.36
CA VAL A 875 -37.23 -17.64 26.46
C VAL A 875 -36.00 -18.37 27.01
N CYS A 876 -34.85 -17.63 27.07
CA CYS A 876 -33.65 -18.17 27.66
C CYS A 876 -33.85 -18.58 29.13
N ASP A 877 -33.21 -19.68 29.54
CA ASP A 877 -33.18 -20.07 30.96
C ASP A 877 -32.12 -19.24 31.69
N ASP A 878 -32.52 -18.02 32.10
CA ASP A 878 -31.63 -17.08 32.78
C ASP A 878 -31.16 -17.59 34.15
N ALA A 879 -31.94 -18.42 34.85
CA ALA A 879 -31.51 -19.01 36.12
C ALA A 879 -30.38 -20.01 35.93
N GLN A 880 -30.48 -20.85 34.89
CA GLN A 880 -29.39 -21.78 34.53
C GLN A 880 -28.18 -21.01 33.98
N LEU A 881 -28.39 -19.99 33.12
CA LEU A 881 -27.33 -19.15 32.58
C LEU A 881 -26.55 -18.46 33.70
N GLN A 882 -27.28 -17.83 34.64
CA GLN A 882 -26.62 -17.15 35.78
C GLN A 882 -25.90 -18.11 36.70
N ASN A 883 -26.42 -19.35 36.90
CA ASN A 883 -25.73 -20.35 37.72
C ASN A 883 -24.38 -20.74 37.10
N ILE A 884 -24.33 -20.96 35.78
CA ILE A 884 -23.10 -21.27 35.07
C ILE A 884 -22.19 -20.04 35.07
N ALA A 885 -22.73 -18.86 34.84
CA ALA A 885 -22.00 -17.58 34.87
C ALA A 885 -21.30 -17.36 36.23
N ARG A 886 -21.98 -17.65 37.35
CA ARG A 886 -21.39 -17.58 38.70
C ARG A 886 -20.20 -18.55 38.86
N GLN A 887 -20.34 -19.76 38.34
CA GLN A 887 -19.24 -20.76 38.37
C GLN A 887 -18.06 -20.32 37.51
N LEU A 888 -18.29 -19.69 36.36
CA LEU A 888 -17.24 -19.14 35.49
C LEU A 888 -16.59 -17.90 36.08
N LEU A 889 -17.38 -17.03 36.72
CA LEU A 889 -16.92 -15.81 37.35
C LEU A 889 -16.12 -16.06 38.61
N GLY A 890 -16.43 -17.10 39.38
CA GLY A 890 -15.79 -17.38 40.64
C GLY A 890 -15.80 -16.16 41.57
N ASN A 891 -14.63 -15.75 42.05
CA ASN A 891 -14.43 -14.56 42.86
C ASN A 891 -14.00 -13.31 42.06
N ALA A 892 -13.92 -13.39 40.74
CA ALA A 892 -13.55 -12.27 39.89
C ALA A 892 -14.64 -11.16 39.84
N SER A 893 -14.26 -9.92 39.56
CA SER A 893 -15.19 -8.82 39.26
C SER A 893 -15.83 -8.98 37.90
N ALA A 894 -15.04 -9.40 36.93
CA ALA A 894 -15.48 -9.61 35.56
C ALA A 894 -14.85 -10.87 34.96
N ARG A 895 -15.61 -11.58 34.13
CA ARG A 895 -15.17 -12.73 33.35
C ARG A 895 -15.56 -12.51 31.90
N MET A 896 -14.57 -12.62 31.00
CA MET A 896 -14.80 -12.62 29.56
C MET A 896 -14.74 -14.06 29.06
N VAL A 897 -15.74 -14.44 28.27
CA VAL A 897 -15.89 -15.80 27.72
C VAL A 897 -16.01 -15.68 26.21
N TYR A 898 -15.24 -16.47 25.48
CA TYR A 898 -15.13 -16.37 24.02
C TYR A 898 -15.60 -17.64 23.33
N ASP A 899 -16.32 -17.50 22.22
CA ASP A 899 -16.60 -18.58 21.27
C ASP A 899 -16.28 -18.14 19.85
N PHE A 900 -15.15 -18.61 19.34
CA PHE A 900 -14.70 -18.37 17.97
C PHE A 900 -15.06 -19.54 17.03
N SER A 901 -15.74 -20.56 17.53
CA SER A 901 -16.14 -21.74 16.73
C SER A 901 -17.33 -21.46 15.84
N LYS A 902 -18.03 -20.34 16.05
CA LYS A 902 -19.26 -19.96 15.35
C LYS A 902 -19.08 -18.65 14.58
N GLN A 903 -20.01 -18.41 13.69
CA GLN A 903 -20.15 -17.15 12.99
C GLN A 903 -21.56 -16.61 13.26
N PRO A 904 -21.68 -15.38 13.85
CA PRO A 904 -20.62 -14.50 14.31
C PRO A 904 -19.85 -15.05 15.52
N SER A 905 -18.57 -14.65 15.61
CA SER A 905 -17.80 -14.87 16.83
C SER A 905 -18.41 -14.05 17.98
N VAL A 906 -18.38 -14.60 19.19
CA VAL A 906 -19.02 -13.94 20.33
C VAL A 906 -18.09 -13.85 21.53
N VAL A 907 -18.14 -12.71 22.21
CA VAL A 907 -17.61 -12.53 23.55
C VAL A 907 -18.76 -12.27 24.52
N ALA A 908 -18.84 -13.02 25.61
CA ALA A 908 -19.73 -12.73 26.70
C ALA A 908 -18.96 -12.10 27.85
N SER A 909 -19.47 -11.01 28.40
CA SER A 909 -18.97 -10.33 29.58
C SER A 909 -19.91 -10.63 30.75
N ILE A 910 -19.37 -11.18 31.81
CA ILE A 910 -20.06 -11.50 33.07
C ILE A 910 -19.43 -10.59 34.13
N VAL A 911 -20.21 -9.67 34.69
CA VAL A 911 -19.77 -8.70 35.69
C VAL A 911 -20.65 -8.80 36.91
N ARG A 912 -20.04 -8.78 38.12
CA ARG A 912 -20.79 -8.71 39.36
C ARG A 912 -21.07 -7.28 39.78
N GLU A 913 -22.21 -7.04 40.44
CA GLU A 913 -22.60 -5.72 40.93
C GLU A 913 -21.99 -5.41 42.32
N GLN A 914 -21.77 -6.44 43.11
CA GLN A 914 -21.26 -6.33 44.49
C GLN A 914 -20.05 -7.22 44.62
N HIS A 915 -19.05 -6.75 45.31
CA HIS A 915 -17.82 -7.52 45.56
C HIS A 915 -18.10 -8.89 46.20
N ALA A 916 -17.34 -9.90 45.81
CA ALA A 916 -17.46 -11.27 46.30
C ALA A 916 -17.34 -11.36 47.83
N LYS A 917 -16.50 -10.54 48.46
CA LYS A 917 -16.36 -10.52 49.91
C LYS A 917 -17.60 -10.00 50.63
N LEU A 918 -18.31 -9.02 50.05
CA LEU A 918 -19.51 -8.46 50.60
C LEU A 918 -20.75 -9.37 50.39
N ASN A 919 -20.80 -10.02 49.25
CA ASN A 919 -21.89 -10.92 48.88
C ASN A 919 -21.39 -12.11 48.03
N PRO A 920 -20.78 -13.15 48.67
CA PRO A 920 -20.06 -14.21 47.93
C PRO A 920 -20.95 -15.04 47.03
N THR A 921 -22.22 -15.20 47.36
CA THR A 921 -23.14 -16.09 46.63
C THR A 921 -24.33 -15.38 46.03
N GLY A 922 -24.68 -14.20 46.49
CA GLY A 922 -25.92 -13.49 46.17
C GLY A 922 -25.75 -12.26 45.27
N SER A 923 -24.54 -11.86 44.91
CA SER A 923 -24.34 -10.67 44.07
C SER A 923 -25.09 -10.81 42.74
N PRO A 924 -25.94 -9.84 42.38
CA PRO A 924 -26.50 -9.79 41.05
C PRO A 924 -25.40 -9.78 39.97
N LEU A 925 -25.62 -10.40 38.82
CA LEU A 925 -24.72 -10.42 37.71
C LEU A 925 -25.31 -9.68 36.52
N GLN A 926 -24.48 -8.89 35.88
CA GLN A 926 -24.75 -8.30 34.58
C GLN A 926 -24.04 -9.14 33.52
N ILE A 927 -24.83 -9.70 32.60
CA ILE A 927 -24.31 -10.50 31.48
C ILE A 927 -24.59 -9.74 30.18
N SER A 928 -23.61 -9.59 29.34
CA SER A 928 -23.78 -9.04 28.02
C SER A 928 -23.05 -9.90 26.98
N PHE A 929 -23.59 -9.92 25.77
CA PHE A 929 -22.99 -10.62 24.63
C PHE A 929 -22.70 -9.61 23.55
N GLU A 930 -21.53 -9.73 22.96
CA GLU A 930 -21.09 -8.93 21.84
C GLU A 930 -20.67 -9.83 20.69
N TYR A 931 -21.37 -9.70 19.58
CA TYR A 931 -21.19 -10.49 18.38
C TYR A 931 -20.40 -9.68 17.37
N SER A 932 -19.27 -10.23 16.92
CA SER A 932 -18.37 -9.55 15.97
C SER A 932 -18.47 -10.16 14.58
N ASP A 933 -18.46 -9.30 13.57
CA ASP A 933 -18.37 -9.73 12.18
C ASP A 933 -16.91 -10.08 11.80
N GLY A 934 -16.72 -10.62 10.59
CA GLY A 934 -15.41 -10.99 10.08
C GLY A 934 -14.49 -9.80 9.78
N LEU A 935 -15.01 -8.58 9.80
CA LEU A 935 -14.24 -7.34 9.64
C LEU A 935 -13.77 -6.77 10.99
N GLY A 936 -14.12 -7.42 12.10
CA GLY A 936 -13.79 -6.97 13.45
C GLY A 936 -14.72 -5.87 13.99
N LYS A 937 -15.87 -5.67 13.37
CA LYS A 937 -16.89 -4.73 13.84
C LYS A 937 -17.94 -5.45 14.68
N VAL A 938 -18.50 -4.75 15.66
CA VAL A 938 -19.65 -5.26 16.44
C VAL A 938 -20.87 -5.31 15.54
N ALA A 939 -21.34 -6.52 15.26
CA ALA A 939 -22.55 -6.76 14.48
C ALA A 939 -23.79 -6.61 15.35
N MET A 940 -23.74 -7.11 16.59
CA MET A 940 -24.83 -7.01 17.56
C MET A 940 -24.30 -7.05 18.99
N LYS A 941 -24.96 -6.29 19.87
CA LYS A 941 -24.75 -6.37 21.32
C LYS A 941 -26.08 -6.67 22.00
N LYS A 942 -26.07 -7.64 22.92
CA LYS A 942 -27.19 -8.01 23.75
C LYS A 942 -26.87 -7.77 25.22
N VAL A 943 -27.74 -7.10 25.94
CA VAL A 943 -27.58 -6.76 27.36
C VAL A 943 -28.81 -7.20 28.11
N GLN A 944 -28.65 -7.72 29.32
CA GLN A 944 -29.77 -8.07 30.20
C GLN A 944 -30.68 -6.88 30.49
N ALA A 945 -31.97 -7.16 30.55
CA ALA A 945 -33.00 -6.22 30.97
C ALA A 945 -34.01 -6.89 31.93
N GLU A 946 -34.77 -6.08 32.67
CA GLU A 946 -35.80 -6.58 33.59
C GLU A 946 -36.81 -7.46 32.88
N PRO A 947 -37.49 -8.38 33.61
CA PRO A 947 -38.61 -9.16 33.07
C PRO A 947 -39.72 -8.27 32.49
N GLY A 948 -40.46 -8.77 31.51
CA GLY A 948 -41.56 -8.05 30.93
C GLY A 948 -41.94 -8.51 29.52
N LYS A 949 -42.66 -7.69 28.80
CA LYS A 949 -43.17 -8.01 27.48
C LYS A 949 -42.10 -7.81 26.39
N VAL A 950 -42.11 -8.75 25.47
CA VAL A 950 -41.31 -8.72 24.24
C VAL A 950 -42.28 -8.73 23.06
N LYS A 951 -42.15 -7.81 22.15
CA LYS A 951 -42.98 -7.75 20.94
C LYS A 951 -42.41 -8.73 19.92
N LEU A 952 -43.25 -9.69 19.52
CA LEU A 952 -42.89 -10.68 18.53
C LEU A 952 -43.02 -10.15 17.09
N PRO A 953 -42.38 -10.77 16.10
CA PRO A 953 -42.49 -10.38 14.69
C PRO A 953 -43.90 -10.34 14.12
N ASP A 954 -44.79 -11.17 14.66
CA ASP A 954 -46.22 -11.20 14.29
C ASP A 954 -47.08 -10.08 14.93
N GLY A 955 -46.43 -9.20 15.70
CA GLY A 955 -47.05 -8.06 16.39
C GLY A 955 -47.70 -8.42 17.74
N THR A 956 -47.66 -9.69 18.16
CA THR A 956 -48.15 -10.12 19.47
C THR A 956 -47.12 -9.85 20.57
N ASP A 957 -47.61 -9.71 21.82
CA ASP A 957 -46.73 -9.56 22.99
C ASP A 957 -46.53 -10.91 23.66
N LEU A 958 -45.29 -11.29 23.90
CA LEU A 958 -44.88 -12.39 24.75
C LEU A 958 -44.40 -11.85 26.09
N ASP A 959 -45.04 -12.28 27.20
CA ASP A 959 -44.56 -11.94 28.54
C ASP A 959 -43.56 -12.99 29.01
N THR A 960 -42.36 -12.54 29.42
CA THR A 960 -41.31 -13.44 29.89
C THR A 960 -41.56 -13.96 31.31
N GLY A 961 -42.64 -13.48 32.01
CA GLY A 961 -42.91 -13.84 33.40
C GLY A 961 -41.85 -13.27 34.32
N ASP A 962 -41.24 -14.15 35.14
CA ASP A 962 -40.14 -13.74 36.04
C ASP A 962 -38.76 -13.82 35.38
N ARG A 963 -38.66 -14.19 34.08
CA ARG A 963 -37.38 -14.34 33.35
C ARG A 963 -36.97 -13.02 32.72
N LEU A 964 -35.65 -12.80 32.67
CA LEU A 964 -35.07 -11.61 32.11
C LEU A 964 -35.32 -11.48 30.59
N ARG A 965 -35.43 -10.26 30.13
CA ARG A 965 -35.38 -9.93 28.71
C ARG A 965 -33.95 -9.55 28.31
N TRP A 966 -33.73 -9.42 27.02
CA TRP A 966 -32.50 -8.97 26.44
C TRP A 966 -32.76 -7.75 25.56
N VAL A 967 -31.94 -6.72 25.69
CA VAL A 967 -31.94 -5.57 24.79
C VAL A 967 -30.86 -5.79 23.72
N GLY A 968 -31.31 -5.95 22.49
CA GLY A 968 -30.44 -5.91 21.32
C GLY A 968 -30.28 -4.50 20.82
N ASN A 969 -29.07 -4.07 20.43
CA ASN A 969 -28.91 -2.88 19.64
C ASN A 969 -29.52 -3.14 18.26
N GLY A 970 -30.32 -2.21 17.73
CA GLY A 970 -30.90 -2.34 16.40
C GLY A 970 -29.87 -2.54 15.33
N ARG A 971 -30.25 -3.21 14.24
CA ARG A 971 -29.38 -3.51 13.10
C ARG A 971 -28.95 -2.21 12.40
N THR A 972 -27.67 -2.16 12.01
CA THR A 972 -27.15 -1.14 11.08
C THR A 972 -27.02 -1.77 9.69
N VAL A 973 -27.72 -1.21 8.71
CA VAL A 973 -27.64 -1.64 7.31
C VAL A 973 -26.62 -0.76 6.59
N LEU A 974 -25.64 -1.39 5.99
CA LEU A 974 -24.57 -0.72 5.24
C LEU A 974 -24.88 -0.79 3.74
N ASN A 975 -24.46 0.24 2.99
CA ASN A 975 -24.52 0.21 1.54
C ASN A 975 -23.32 -0.54 0.93
N ASN A 976 -23.22 -0.53 -0.40
CA ASN A 976 -22.16 -1.19 -1.16
C ASN A 976 -20.74 -0.62 -0.93
N LYS A 977 -20.59 0.51 -0.26
CA LYS A 977 -19.30 1.13 0.15
C LYS A 977 -19.06 1.10 1.65
N GLY A 978 -19.92 0.42 2.43
CA GLY A 978 -19.79 0.29 3.87
C GLY A 978 -20.28 1.50 4.67
N ASN A 979 -21.01 2.42 4.05
CA ASN A 979 -21.63 3.56 4.76
C ASN A 979 -22.97 3.14 5.34
N PRO A 980 -23.31 3.54 6.60
CA PRO A 980 -24.59 3.25 7.19
C PRO A 980 -25.71 4.03 6.46
N ILE A 981 -26.75 3.31 6.05
CA ILE A 981 -27.93 3.88 5.36
C ILE A 981 -29.21 3.79 6.20
N ARG A 982 -29.24 2.83 7.12
CA ARG A 982 -30.30 2.68 8.10
C ARG A 982 -29.71 2.21 9.42
N GLN A 983 -30.21 2.73 10.49
CA GLN A 983 -29.96 2.25 11.84
C GLN A 983 -31.31 2.08 12.54
N PHE A 984 -31.57 0.86 12.96
CA PHE A 984 -32.82 0.54 13.67
C PHE A 984 -32.65 0.80 15.17
N GLU A 985 -33.76 1.09 15.86
CA GLU A 985 -33.77 1.33 17.30
C GLU A 985 -33.48 0.03 18.07
N PRO A 986 -32.95 0.11 19.31
CA PRO A 986 -32.82 -1.04 20.18
C PRO A 986 -34.18 -1.70 20.41
N TYR A 987 -34.19 -3.02 20.54
CA TYR A 987 -35.40 -3.83 20.70
C TYR A 987 -35.23 -4.84 21.85
N PHE A 988 -36.38 -5.29 22.39
CA PHE A 988 -36.38 -6.37 23.38
C PHE A 988 -36.49 -7.73 22.70
N SER A 989 -35.68 -8.68 23.18
CA SER A 989 -35.66 -10.07 22.75
C SER A 989 -35.83 -11.01 23.97
N THR A 990 -36.28 -12.23 23.72
CA THR A 990 -36.38 -13.30 24.70
C THR A 990 -35.06 -14.06 24.91
N SER A 991 -34.06 -13.76 24.09
CA SER A 991 -32.81 -14.50 24.02
C SER A 991 -31.61 -13.59 23.88
N PRO A 992 -30.44 -13.97 24.46
CA PRO A 992 -29.17 -13.30 24.21
C PRO A 992 -28.54 -13.71 22.88
N ALA A 993 -29.05 -14.73 22.17
CA ALA A 993 -28.49 -15.24 20.93
C ALA A 993 -28.44 -14.18 19.82
N TYR A 994 -27.55 -14.36 18.85
CA TYR A 994 -27.51 -13.54 17.66
C TYR A 994 -28.79 -13.72 16.84
N GLU A 995 -29.37 -12.62 16.42
CA GLU A 995 -30.58 -12.55 15.59
C GLU A 995 -30.29 -11.81 14.30
N ASP A 996 -30.48 -12.47 13.17
CA ASP A 996 -30.29 -11.94 11.82
C ASP A 996 -31.62 -11.77 11.05
N ASP A 997 -32.73 -12.28 11.60
CA ASP A 997 -34.05 -12.15 11.01
C ASP A 997 -34.51 -10.68 11.02
N PRO A 998 -34.74 -10.03 9.87
CA PRO A 998 -35.23 -8.67 9.79
C PRO A 998 -36.49 -8.41 10.64
N ALA A 999 -37.37 -9.43 10.79
CA ALA A 999 -38.59 -9.30 11.58
C ALA A 999 -38.35 -9.04 13.09
N TRP A 1000 -37.14 -9.35 13.58
CA TRP A 1000 -36.73 -9.03 14.95
C TRP A 1000 -35.89 -7.74 15.06
N VAL A 1001 -35.00 -7.53 14.11
CA VAL A 1001 -33.96 -6.49 14.25
C VAL A 1001 -34.24 -5.21 13.45
N GLU A 1002 -35.25 -5.24 12.60
CA GLU A 1002 -35.81 -4.13 11.80
C GLU A 1002 -37.22 -3.78 12.23
#